data_a50e3e3d43e6a7e963d47aa9e05e9a2c
#
_entry.id   a50e3e3d43e6a7e963d47aa9e05e9a2c
#
_cell.length_a   1.000
_cell.length_b   1.000
_cell.length_c   1.000
_cell.angle_alpha   90.00
_cell.angle_beta   90.00
_cell.angle_gamma   90.00
#
_symmetry.space_group_name_H-M   'P 1'
#
loop_
_entity.id
_entity.type
_entity.pdbx_description
1 polymer ?
#
loop_
_entity_poly.entity_id
_entity_poly.type
_entity_poly.pdbx_seq_one_letter_code
_entity_poly.pdbx_strand_id
1 'polypeptide(L)'
;MLPKVYDPKPVEDKWSELWQKNKLFISAVDKSKKAFVVVIPPPNITGALHMGHALNNSLQDSLIRYERMTGKEAYWVPGTDHGGIATQNVMEKMLRVEGKSKEDLGREKFLERMWAWYGECGGTILNQLRKLGCALDTSKDNVRFTMDEKRAASVFEAFRTLWEKGLLYRDERMINWCTRCETALSDIEVEYEEEKSKLWHILYPLEDGAGGLVVATTRPETMLGDTAVAVNPEDPRYKALIGRKLKLPLTERLIPVIGDAEVDREFGTGAVKVTPAHDPLDFEIGQRHGLETIQVIDFNGKMINCPEKYKGKNVQTARKEILEDLKSGVFLEKEEHYKHSVNKCYRCGQHIEPLVSEQWFVKMKDLAAPAIAAAEKEEVKFYPVSWKKPFVEWLKNIQDWCVSRQIWWGHRIPVWYCLDCDKNALPYVAGSEAARKGEGGVLLPGTRKGSNPILNMNRPEKCPKCGGHNLIQDPDVLDTWFSSALWPFSVFGWPEKTEELNYYYPTSVLVTGYEIIYLWVARMVMSGLEHMGRVPFSHVYVHGIVRDKHGKKMSKSLGNVIDPLTMIDKYGTDAMRFTILSQAIGGKDIPFSEEAIVGGRNFVNKIYNVSRFIQMNLPETPRVMAAAPAGLELELADEWILERYNSTLETVRVSMADYDIPASVGALYSFLWDEFCDWYLELAKPRLETEDKDRVLGLLLHIFGGTLKALHPFMPYVTEEIFASLKPYLGSDKPFLLKETYPGEGKTGVGSAAADMEKFMDVITQIRMVRAQLEISPAKNVAALITSGDEAAIRLLKTRPGYIMRLAKVEKLDIAAGLAKPPHAVTALSGSFNIYIPVEGVVDLDKERARIAKETDKLTADLAAADSRLQNENFVSHAPKDEVEKITLRKADAENRINRLREIAKDLLA
;
A
#
# COMPACT_ATOMS: atom_id res chain seq x y z
N MET A 1 24.03 -32.68 -6.72
CA MET A 1 22.62 -32.76 -7.15
C MET A 1 21.74 -32.21 -6.03
N LEU A 2 20.75 -31.41 -6.37
CA LEU A 2 19.79 -30.85 -5.40
C LEU A 2 18.92 -31.94 -4.75
N PRO A 3 18.48 -31.77 -3.49
CA PRO A 3 17.54 -32.68 -2.81
C PRO A 3 16.27 -32.94 -3.61
N LYS A 4 15.58 -34.07 -3.31
CA LYS A 4 14.36 -34.46 -4.05
C LYS A 4 13.21 -33.46 -3.85
N VAL A 5 13.12 -32.86 -2.68
CA VAL A 5 12.07 -31.91 -2.29
C VAL A 5 12.73 -30.59 -1.92
N TYR A 6 12.16 -29.48 -2.38
CA TYR A 6 12.57 -28.16 -1.95
C TYR A 6 12.05 -27.88 -0.54
N ASP A 7 12.96 -27.58 0.36
CA ASP A 7 12.63 -27.08 1.70
C ASP A 7 13.11 -25.62 1.80
N PRO A 8 12.21 -24.64 1.89
CA PRO A 8 12.58 -23.25 1.89
C PRO A 8 13.41 -22.84 3.10
N LYS A 9 13.09 -23.34 4.29
CA LYS A 9 13.68 -22.85 5.54
C LYS A 9 15.21 -22.97 5.59
N PRO A 10 15.84 -24.15 5.42
CA PRO A 10 17.29 -24.27 5.44
C PRO A 10 17.95 -23.49 4.29
N VAL A 11 17.29 -23.33 3.14
CA VAL A 11 17.79 -22.55 2.01
C VAL A 11 17.80 -21.08 2.34
N GLU A 12 16.72 -20.55 2.90
CA GLU A 12 16.57 -19.16 3.28
C GLU A 12 17.54 -18.75 4.39
N ASP A 13 17.68 -19.59 5.43
CA ASP A 13 18.62 -19.37 6.52
C ASP A 13 20.07 -19.32 5.99
N LYS A 14 20.47 -20.31 5.16
CA LYS A 14 21.80 -20.40 4.53
C LYS A 14 22.12 -19.14 3.73
N TRP A 15 21.25 -18.74 2.80
CA TRP A 15 21.54 -17.61 1.91
C TRP A 15 21.46 -16.29 2.63
N SER A 16 20.53 -16.11 3.56
CA SER A 16 20.45 -14.91 4.38
C SER A 16 21.75 -14.69 5.18
N GLU A 17 22.30 -15.76 5.78
CA GLU A 17 23.57 -15.67 6.50
C GLU A 17 24.75 -15.38 5.55
N LEU A 18 24.84 -16.09 4.41
CA LEU A 18 25.91 -15.89 3.44
C LEU A 18 25.93 -14.48 2.84
N TRP A 19 24.78 -13.92 2.50
CA TRP A 19 24.68 -12.55 1.98
C TRP A 19 25.13 -11.52 3.01
N GLN A 20 24.74 -11.67 4.28
CA GLN A 20 25.16 -10.79 5.38
C GLN A 20 26.66 -10.90 5.63
N LYS A 21 27.18 -12.12 5.75
CA LYS A 21 28.63 -12.38 5.97
C LYS A 21 29.50 -11.79 4.87
N ASN A 22 29.05 -11.86 3.62
CA ASN A 22 29.76 -11.32 2.48
C ASN A 22 29.45 -9.85 2.19
N LYS A 23 28.69 -9.18 3.08
CA LYS A 23 28.35 -7.76 2.96
C LYS A 23 27.76 -7.40 1.61
N LEU A 24 26.90 -8.28 1.06
CA LEU A 24 26.43 -8.21 -0.32
C LEU A 24 25.58 -6.96 -0.60
N PHE A 25 24.96 -6.40 0.45
CA PHE A 25 24.01 -5.28 0.33
C PHE A 25 24.60 -3.92 0.67
N ILE A 26 25.88 -3.87 1.06
CA ILE A 26 26.55 -2.61 1.31
C ILE A 26 26.70 -1.83 0.00
N SER A 27 26.37 -0.56 0.06
CA SER A 27 26.58 0.41 -1.02
C SER A 27 27.62 1.44 -0.62
N ALA A 28 28.34 1.94 -1.59
CA ALA A 28 29.34 3.00 -1.42
C ALA A 28 29.27 3.96 -2.61
N VAL A 29 29.68 5.21 -2.40
CA VAL A 29 29.75 6.18 -3.48
C VAL A 29 30.71 5.68 -4.56
N ASP A 30 30.19 5.39 -5.74
CA ASP A 30 30.92 4.98 -6.93
C ASP A 30 30.54 5.88 -8.11
N LYS A 31 31.32 6.93 -8.32
CA LYS A 31 31.09 7.94 -9.36
C LYS A 31 31.21 7.39 -10.80
N SER A 32 31.73 6.18 -10.97
CA SER A 32 31.76 5.50 -12.27
C SER A 32 30.40 4.91 -12.66
N LYS A 33 29.51 4.77 -11.72
CA LYS A 33 28.18 4.21 -11.92
C LYS A 33 27.08 5.26 -11.72
N LYS A 34 25.96 5.05 -12.37
CA LYS A 34 24.75 5.80 -12.09
C LYS A 34 24.11 5.29 -10.79
N ALA A 35 23.80 6.21 -9.88
CA ALA A 35 23.09 5.85 -8.66
C ALA A 35 21.62 5.47 -8.94
N PHE A 36 21.14 4.46 -8.25
CA PHE A 36 19.70 4.17 -8.09
C PHE A 36 19.41 4.04 -6.60
N VAL A 37 18.59 4.94 -6.07
CA VAL A 37 18.44 5.08 -4.63
C VAL A 37 16.98 4.98 -4.24
N VAL A 38 16.71 4.16 -3.23
CA VAL A 38 15.42 4.06 -2.57
C VAL A 38 15.61 4.31 -1.07
N VAL A 39 14.82 5.21 -0.51
CA VAL A 39 14.73 5.35 0.94
C VAL A 39 13.53 4.55 1.43
N ILE A 40 13.74 3.68 2.41
CA ILE A 40 12.63 2.91 2.96
C ILE A 40 11.60 3.86 3.57
N PRO A 41 10.28 3.69 3.37
CA PRO A 41 9.30 4.27 4.26
C PRO A 41 9.57 3.76 5.68
N PRO A 42 10.11 4.61 6.57
CA PRO A 42 10.64 4.09 7.82
C PRO A 42 9.50 3.58 8.70
N PRO A 43 9.45 2.27 9.03
CA PRO A 43 8.39 1.74 9.87
C PRO A 43 8.39 2.39 11.26
N ASN A 44 7.21 2.75 11.75
CA ASN A 44 7.03 3.20 13.13
C ASN A 44 7.37 2.07 14.10
N ILE A 45 8.08 2.38 15.18
CA ILE A 45 8.44 1.42 16.24
C ILE A 45 7.24 1.07 17.15
N THR A 46 6.12 0.70 16.54
CA THR A 46 4.86 0.37 17.22
C THR A 46 4.63 -1.12 17.41
N GLY A 47 5.51 -1.96 16.87
CA GLY A 47 5.45 -3.42 16.93
C GLY A 47 5.86 -4.08 15.62
N ALA A 48 5.54 -5.37 15.49
CA ALA A 48 5.88 -6.17 14.33
C ALA A 48 5.27 -5.64 13.02
N LEU A 49 5.97 -5.88 11.91
CA LEU A 49 5.51 -5.58 10.56
C LEU A 49 4.30 -6.46 10.18
N HIS A 50 3.47 -5.96 9.29
CA HIS A 50 2.28 -6.65 8.75
C HIS A 50 2.38 -6.81 7.22
N MET A 51 1.40 -7.47 6.60
CA MET A 51 1.41 -7.76 5.16
C MET A 51 1.55 -6.52 4.26
N GLY A 52 1.04 -5.35 4.67
CA GLY A 52 1.27 -4.09 3.94
C GLY A 52 2.75 -3.69 3.89
N HIS A 53 3.50 -3.92 4.97
CA HIS A 53 4.96 -3.73 4.96
C HIS A 53 5.66 -4.77 4.09
N ALA A 54 5.20 -6.03 4.11
CA ALA A 54 5.75 -7.08 3.25
C ALA A 54 5.61 -6.73 1.77
N LEU A 55 4.43 -6.22 1.36
CA LEU A 55 4.19 -5.72 0.01
C LEU A 55 5.16 -4.58 -0.34
N ASN A 56 5.14 -3.51 0.47
CA ASN A 56 5.95 -2.32 0.22
C ASN A 56 7.45 -2.65 0.09
N ASN A 57 7.97 -3.46 1.02
CA ASN A 57 9.38 -3.82 1.01
C ASN A 57 9.74 -4.82 -0.10
N SER A 58 8.83 -5.72 -0.50
CA SER A 58 9.08 -6.62 -1.65
C SER A 58 9.14 -5.86 -2.97
N LEU A 59 8.31 -4.83 -3.15
CA LEU A 59 8.36 -3.93 -4.31
C LEU A 59 9.71 -3.20 -4.38
N GLN A 60 10.14 -2.59 -3.27
CA GLN A 60 11.44 -1.89 -3.19
C GLN A 60 12.62 -2.84 -3.44
N ASP A 61 12.60 -4.01 -2.82
CA ASP A 61 13.65 -5.01 -2.97
C ASP A 61 13.80 -5.48 -4.42
N SER A 62 12.66 -5.69 -5.10
CA SER A 62 12.65 -6.08 -6.52
C SER A 62 13.33 -5.04 -7.40
N LEU A 63 13.03 -3.75 -7.17
CA LEU A 63 13.67 -2.65 -7.88
C LEU A 63 15.18 -2.57 -7.59
N ILE A 64 15.56 -2.67 -6.33
CA ILE A 64 16.96 -2.60 -5.91
C ILE A 64 17.78 -3.75 -6.51
N ARG A 65 17.27 -4.99 -6.48
CA ARG A 65 17.97 -6.14 -7.06
C ARG A 65 18.07 -6.02 -8.57
N TYR A 66 16.99 -5.67 -9.24
CA TYR A 66 16.97 -5.47 -10.67
C TYR A 66 18.01 -4.41 -11.09
N GLU A 67 17.96 -3.22 -10.49
CA GLU A 67 18.83 -2.12 -10.85
C GLU A 67 20.31 -2.37 -10.52
N ARG A 68 20.58 -3.14 -9.46
CA ARG A 68 21.94 -3.60 -9.14
C ARG A 68 22.46 -4.56 -10.20
N MET A 69 21.63 -5.47 -10.68
CA MET A 69 22.00 -6.41 -11.74
C MET A 69 22.13 -5.74 -13.11
N THR A 70 21.49 -4.58 -13.33
CA THR A 70 21.73 -3.75 -14.53
C THR A 70 23.00 -2.90 -14.45
N GLY A 71 23.77 -3.01 -13.37
CA GLY A 71 25.08 -2.37 -13.23
C GLY A 71 25.07 -1.01 -12.55
N LYS A 72 23.93 -0.53 -12.04
CA LYS A 72 23.85 0.72 -11.27
C LYS A 72 24.38 0.52 -9.84
N GLU A 73 24.79 1.62 -9.20
CA GLU A 73 25.01 1.63 -7.77
C GLU A 73 23.64 1.75 -7.08
N ALA A 74 23.05 0.60 -6.78
CA ALA A 74 21.71 0.54 -6.20
C ALA A 74 21.78 0.51 -4.67
N TYR A 75 21.36 1.60 -4.05
CA TYR A 75 21.35 1.76 -2.59
C TYR A 75 19.95 1.83 -2.03
N TRP A 76 19.61 0.90 -1.16
CA TRP A 76 18.40 0.92 -0.38
C TRP A 76 18.72 1.34 1.05
N VAL A 77 18.27 2.55 1.45
CA VAL A 77 18.60 3.14 2.75
C VAL A 77 17.69 2.59 3.83
N PRO A 78 18.20 1.83 4.82
CA PRO A 78 17.41 1.31 5.92
C PRO A 78 17.13 2.36 6.99
N GLY A 79 15.98 2.24 7.67
CA GLY A 79 15.70 3.06 8.84
C GLY A 79 14.33 2.79 9.45
N THR A 80 14.09 3.46 10.59
CA THR A 80 12.85 3.40 11.36
C THR A 80 12.40 4.79 11.79
N ASP A 81 11.09 4.95 12.01
CA ASP A 81 10.50 6.19 12.49
C ASP A 81 10.13 6.07 13.98
N HIS A 82 10.32 7.16 14.72
CA HIS A 82 9.95 7.22 16.13
C HIS A 82 8.44 7.15 16.36
N GLY A 83 7.62 7.56 15.36
CA GLY A 83 6.18 7.38 15.35
C GLY A 83 5.41 8.11 16.43
N GLY A 84 5.95 9.20 16.97
CA GLY A 84 5.34 10.15 17.94
C GLY A 84 4.15 9.61 18.75
N ILE A 85 2.94 10.09 18.41
CA ILE A 85 1.68 9.70 19.07
C ILE A 85 1.47 8.17 19.08
N ALA A 86 1.80 7.50 17.96
CA ALA A 86 1.56 6.07 17.82
C ALA A 86 2.39 5.25 18.81
N THR A 87 3.70 5.54 18.90
CA THR A 87 4.62 4.81 19.77
C THR A 87 4.38 5.16 21.24
N GLN A 88 4.10 6.44 21.53
CA GLN A 88 3.73 6.82 22.90
C GLN A 88 2.47 6.10 23.36
N ASN A 89 1.44 5.98 22.54
CA ASN A 89 0.23 5.23 22.88
C ASN A 89 0.50 3.73 23.15
N VAL A 90 1.47 3.13 22.45
CA VAL A 90 1.88 1.74 22.75
C VAL A 90 2.47 1.67 24.16
N MET A 91 3.40 2.57 24.49
CA MET A 91 4.03 2.60 25.80
C MET A 91 3.01 2.87 26.92
N GLU A 92 2.10 3.83 26.74
CA GLU A 92 1.04 4.10 27.71
C GLU A 92 0.10 2.91 27.94
N LYS A 93 -0.17 2.12 26.88
CA LYS A 93 -0.92 0.85 27.05
C LYS A 93 -0.15 -0.16 27.89
N MET A 94 1.16 -0.28 27.67
CA MET A 94 2.04 -1.15 28.47
C MET A 94 2.07 -0.71 29.93
N LEU A 95 2.21 0.58 30.18
CA LEU A 95 2.17 1.13 31.53
C LEU A 95 0.85 0.86 32.24
N ARG A 96 -0.29 0.97 31.55
CA ARG A 96 -1.61 0.65 32.15
C ARG A 96 -1.73 -0.81 32.57
N VAL A 97 -1.17 -1.73 31.78
CA VAL A 97 -1.11 -3.16 32.18
C VAL A 97 -0.30 -3.34 33.46
N GLU A 98 0.71 -2.50 33.68
CA GLU A 98 1.50 -2.45 34.92
C GLU A 98 0.83 -1.67 36.07
N GLY A 99 -0.35 -1.08 35.83
CA GLY A 99 -1.06 -0.25 36.80
C GLY A 99 -0.44 1.14 37.03
N LYS A 100 0.31 1.65 36.03
CA LYS A 100 1.01 2.93 36.06
C LYS A 100 0.55 3.86 34.95
N SER A 101 0.76 5.14 35.14
CA SER A 101 0.62 6.19 34.13
C SER A 101 1.99 6.79 33.76
N LYS A 102 2.04 7.58 32.69
CA LYS A 102 3.26 8.34 32.32
C LYS A 102 3.60 9.38 33.38
N GLU A 103 2.58 9.99 34.01
CA GLU A 103 2.71 10.99 35.06
C GLU A 103 3.38 10.41 36.31
N ASP A 104 3.10 9.15 36.65
CA ASP A 104 3.73 8.46 37.79
C ASP A 104 5.22 8.26 37.59
N LEU A 105 5.66 8.11 36.32
CA LEU A 105 7.08 7.99 36.01
C LEU A 105 7.79 9.37 35.95
N GLY A 106 7.08 10.38 35.46
CA GLY A 106 7.66 11.63 35.00
C GLY A 106 8.33 11.51 33.63
N ARG A 107 8.56 12.67 32.98
CA ARG A 107 9.02 12.74 31.59
C ARG A 107 10.36 12.03 31.34
N GLU A 108 11.34 12.21 32.22
CA GLU A 108 12.69 11.65 32.03
C GLU A 108 12.67 10.12 32.03
N LYS A 109 12.10 9.50 33.06
CA LYS A 109 12.00 8.03 33.14
C LYS A 109 11.10 7.43 32.07
N PHE A 110 10.06 8.15 31.67
CA PHE A 110 9.23 7.74 30.55
C PHE A 110 10.07 7.70 29.26
N LEU A 111 10.86 8.72 28.95
CA LEU A 111 11.73 8.76 27.78
C LEU A 111 12.82 7.68 27.82
N GLU A 112 13.43 7.42 28.97
CA GLU A 112 14.38 6.30 29.11
C GLU A 112 13.72 4.97 28.69
N ARG A 113 12.49 4.76 29.09
CA ARG A 113 11.72 3.57 28.75
C ARG A 113 11.36 3.49 27.25
N MET A 114 11.07 4.64 26.65
CA MET A 114 10.85 4.74 25.21
C MET A 114 12.12 4.40 24.40
N TRP A 115 13.30 4.83 24.85
CA TRP A 115 14.56 4.47 24.22
C TRP A 115 14.89 2.97 24.35
N ALA A 116 14.59 2.36 25.49
CA ALA A 116 14.70 0.90 25.64
C ALA A 116 13.78 0.16 24.67
N TRP A 117 12.52 0.59 24.57
CA TRP A 117 11.56 0.06 23.60
C TRP A 117 12.03 0.20 22.14
N TYR A 118 12.66 1.31 21.80
CA TYR A 118 13.24 1.48 20.46
C TYR A 118 14.28 0.39 20.17
N GLY A 119 15.15 0.07 21.10
CA GLY A 119 16.15 -0.99 20.94
C GLY A 119 15.51 -2.36 20.65
N GLU A 120 14.47 -2.71 21.36
CA GLU A 120 13.76 -4.00 21.22
C GLU A 120 12.93 -4.06 19.91
N CYS A 121 12.10 -3.06 19.69
CA CYS A 121 11.20 -3.03 18.56
C CYS A 121 11.94 -2.86 17.22
N GLY A 122 12.94 -1.97 17.17
CA GLY A 122 13.78 -1.76 16.02
C GLY A 122 14.53 -3.03 15.58
N GLY A 123 15.08 -3.77 16.56
CA GLY A 123 15.72 -5.07 16.32
C GLY A 123 14.76 -6.10 15.71
N THR A 124 13.53 -6.15 16.20
CA THR A 124 12.48 -7.03 15.66
C THR A 124 12.15 -6.68 14.21
N ILE A 125 11.95 -5.40 13.90
CA ILE A 125 11.66 -4.91 12.54
C ILE A 125 12.77 -5.30 11.57
N LEU A 126 14.03 -5.05 11.93
CA LEU A 126 15.19 -5.39 11.09
C LEU A 126 15.30 -6.90 10.83
N ASN A 127 15.00 -7.72 11.84
CA ASN A 127 14.98 -9.18 11.68
C ASN A 127 13.85 -9.63 10.73
N GLN A 128 12.67 -9.02 10.81
CA GLN A 128 11.56 -9.31 9.89
C GLN A 128 11.90 -8.93 8.45
N LEU A 129 12.54 -7.78 8.23
CA LEU A 129 13.01 -7.38 6.90
C LEU A 129 14.05 -8.35 6.33
N ARG A 130 14.96 -8.86 7.18
CA ARG A 130 15.93 -9.88 6.78
C ARG A 130 15.25 -11.18 6.37
N LYS A 131 14.28 -11.68 7.15
CA LYS A 131 13.51 -12.88 6.83
C LYS A 131 12.67 -12.72 5.57
N LEU A 132 12.20 -11.51 5.27
CA LEU A 132 11.52 -11.18 4.01
C LEU A 132 12.46 -11.19 2.80
N GLY A 133 13.75 -11.41 3.00
CA GLY A 133 14.75 -11.46 1.94
C GLY A 133 15.18 -10.08 1.43
N CYS A 134 14.91 -9.02 2.17
CA CYS A 134 15.25 -7.66 1.76
C CYS A 134 16.76 -7.44 1.64
N ALA A 135 17.20 -6.92 0.50
CA ALA A 135 18.60 -6.61 0.18
C ALA A 135 19.05 -5.30 0.87
N LEU A 136 18.89 -5.24 2.19
CA LEU A 136 19.21 -4.11 3.05
C LEU A 136 20.48 -4.38 3.85
N ASP A 137 21.32 -3.36 3.97
CA ASP A 137 22.39 -3.36 4.97
C ASP A 137 21.81 -3.00 6.34
N THR A 138 21.58 -4.03 7.15
CA THR A 138 21.03 -3.90 8.51
C THR A 138 22.11 -3.76 9.59
N SER A 139 23.36 -3.42 9.22
CA SER A 139 24.39 -3.11 10.19
C SER A 139 24.02 -1.88 11.02
N LYS A 140 24.41 -1.87 12.29
CA LYS A 140 24.05 -0.81 13.24
C LYS A 140 24.44 0.59 12.75
N ASP A 141 25.56 0.71 12.05
CA ASP A 141 26.08 2.00 11.61
C ASP A 141 25.32 2.54 10.38
N ASN A 142 24.60 1.68 9.67
CA ASN A 142 23.89 2.05 8.45
C ASN A 142 22.39 2.25 8.64
N VAL A 143 21.82 1.69 9.69
CA VAL A 143 20.39 1.90 10.00
C VAL A 143 20.17 3.30 10.54
N ARG A 144 19.25 4.04 9.91
CA ARG A 144 18.89 5.42 10.29
C ARG A 144 17.67 5.41 11.20
N PHE A 145 17.64 6.37 12.12
CA PHE A 145 16.49 6.59 13.00
C PHE A 145 16.09 8.06 12.98
N THR A 146 14.81 8.36 12.85
CA THR A 146 14.36 9.76 12.73
C THR A 146 14.72 10.63 13.93
N MET A 147 15.02 10.06 15.10
CA MET A 147 15.44 10.78 16.31
C MET A 147 16.92 10.60 16.68
N ASP A 148 17.74 10.00 15.81
CA ASP A 148 19.17 9.98 16.08
C ASP A 148 19.80 11.40 15.99
N GLU A 149 21.00 11.55 16.50
CA GLU A 149 21.66 12.86 16.64
C GLU A 149 21.75 13.64 15.32
N LYS A 150 22.13 12.96 14.22
CA LYS A 150 22.26 13.63 12.91
C LYS A 150 20.91 14.07 12.36
N ARG A 151 19.86 13.24 12.51
CA ARG A 151 18.50 13.59 12.07
C ARG A 151 17.89 14.66 12.99
N ALA A 152 18.19 14.66 14.28
CA ALA A 152 17.82 15.74 15.17
C ALA A 152 18.44 17.09 14.76
N ALA A 153 19.70 17.09 14.33
CA ALA A 153 20.35 18.28 13.78
C ALA A 153 19.66 18.76 12.48
N SER A 154 19.25 17.83 11.61
CA SER A 154 18.47 18.16 10.41
C SER A 154 17.12 18.80 10.76
N VAL A 155 16.42 18.27 11.75
CA VAL A 155 15.15 18.82 12.23
C VAL A 155 15.32 20.24 12.76
N PHE A 156 16.37 20.47 13.55
CA PHE A 156 16.69 21.80 14.05
C PHE A 156 16.97 22.81 12.93
N GLU A 157 17.77 22.41 11.95
CA GLU A 157 18.10 23.28 10.82
C GLU A 157 16.87 23.61 9.96
N ALA A 158 15.99 22.63 9.72
CA ALA A 158 14.74 22.86 9.02
C ALA A 158 13.83 23.83 9.79
N PHE A 159 13.71 23.62 11.11
CA PHE A 159 12.94 24.53 11.98
C PHE A 159 13.53 25.96 11.94
N ARG A 160 14.85 26.09 12.04
CA ARG A 160 15.56 27.38 11.98
C ARG A 160 15.30 28.11 10.65
N THR A 161 15.45 27.38 9.56
CA THR A 161 15.24 27.96 8.20
C THR A 161 13.82 28.48 8.01
N LEU A 162 12.82 27.68 8.39
CA LEU A 162 11.41 28.07 8.31
C LEU A 162 11.09 29.26 9.23
N TRP A 163 11.68 29.29 10.42
CA TRP A 163 11.56 30.40 11.36
C TRP A 163 12.13 31.72 10.78
N GLU A 164 13.36 31.68 10.31
CA GLU A 164 14.05 32.85 9.76
C GLU A 164 13.32 33.42 8.52
N LYS A 165 12.68 32.54 7.73
CA LYS A 165 11.84 32.96 6.60
C LYS A 165 10.44 33.45 6.99
N GLY A 166 10.07 33.37 8.26
CA GLY A 166 8.74 33.75 8.74
C GLY A 166 7.62 32.81 8.26
N LEU A 167 7.99 31.58 7.84
CA LEU A 167 7.07 30.53 7.45
C LEU A 167 6.57 29.72 8.67
N LEU A 168 7.34 29.73 9.76
CA LEU A 168 6.97 29.12 11.02
C LEU A 168 6.50 30.20 11.98
N TYR A 169 5.29 30.05 12.55
CA TYR A 169 4.71 31.06 13.44
C TYR A 169 3.88 30.39 14.54
N ARG A 170 3.54 31.17 15.55
CA ARG A 170 2.66 30.80 16.66
C ARG A 170 1.40 31.62 16.62
N ASP A 171 0.26 30.98 16.76
CA ASP A 171 -1.03 31.65 16.76
C ASP A 171 -2.10 30.82 17.51
N GLU A 172 -3.13 31.51 17.95
CA GLU A 172 -4.32 30.94 18.55
C GLU A 172 -5.33 30.61 17.47
N ARG A 173 -5.58 29.31 17.25
CA ARG A 173 -6.50 28.82 16.24
C ARG A 173 -7.37 27.69 16.75
N MET A 174 -8.49 27.46 16.07
CA MET A 174 -9.25 26.24 16.22
C MET A 174 -8.40 25.06 15.76
N ILE A 175 -8.29 24.03 16.60
CA ILE A 175 -7.53 22.80 16.34
C ILE A 175 -8.38 21.57 16.59
N ASN A 176 -8.00 20.47 15.98
CA ASN A 176 -8.52 19.14 16.27
C ASN A 176 -7.81 18.59 17.51
N TRP A 177 -8.51 18.46 18.64
CA TRP A 177 -7.94 17.99 19.90
C TRP A 177 -8.43 16.60 20.25
N CYS A 178 -7.51 15.69 20.55
CA CYS A 178 -7.85 14.38 21.09
C CYS A 178 -7.73 14.39 22.62
N THR A 179 -8.86 14.32 23.32
CA THR A 179 -8.93 14.35 24.78
C THR A 179 -8.31 13.12 25.46
N ARG A 180 -8.12 12.01 24.73
CA ARG A 180 -7.45 10.80 25.24
C ARG A 180 -5.94 10.81 25.01
N CYS A 181 -5.50 11.25 23.81
CA CYS A 181 -4.07 11.38 23.52
C CYS A 181 -3.49 12.67 24.08
N GLU A 182 -4.35 13.56 24.56
CA GLU A 182 -4.02 14.88 25.16
C GLU A 182 -3.11 15.71 24.23
N THR A 183 -3.46 15.74 22.95
CA THR A 183 -2.65 16.43 21.93
C THR A 183 -3.48 16.92 20.76
N ALA A 184 -2.98 17.98 20.13
CA ALA A 184 -3.46 18.47 18.84
C ALA A 184 -3.18 17.46 17.72
N LEU A 185 -4.04 17.43 16.72
CA LEU A 185 -3.94 16.63 15.51
C LEU A 185 -4.05 17.57 14.30
N SER A 186 -3.35 17.24 13.23
CA SER A 186 -3.57 17.88 11.94
C SER A 186 -4.83 17.32 11.27
N ASP A 187 -5.41 18.03 10.30
CA ASP A 187 -6.67 17.63 9.64
C ASP A 187 -6.59 16.25 8.99
N ILE A 188 -5.43 15.87 8.48
CA ILE A 188 -5.19 14.56 7.85
C ILE A 188 -4.93 13.42 8.86
N GLU A 189 -4.87 13.71 10.16
CA GLU A 189 -4.82 12.75 11.25
C GLU A 189 -6.21 12.47 11.86
N VAL A 190 -7.25 12.98 11.22
CA VAL A 190 -8.66 12.82 11.60
C VAL A 190 -9.33 11.85 10.63
N GLU A 191 -9.97 10.82 11.18
CA GLU A 191 -10.81 9.89 10.43
C GLU A 191 -12.28 10.32 10.54
N TYR A 192 -13.01 10.21 9.43
CA TYR A 192 -14.43 10.54 9.37
C TYR A 192 -15.24 9.25 9.35
N GLU A 193 -16.15 9.12 10.31
CA GLU A 193 -17.02 7.95 10.42
C GLU A 193 -18.50 8.37 10.51
N GLU A 194 -19.35 7.73 9.72
CA GLU A 194 -20.80 7.95 9.85
C GLU A 194 -21.33 7.33 11.13
N GLU A 195 -21.96 8.15 11.98
CA GLU A 195 -22.67 7.70 13.18
C GLU A 195 -24.15 8.04 13.14
N LYS A 196 -24.94 7.14 13.70
CA LYS A 196 -26.36 7.40 13.97
C LYS A 196 -26.45 8.19 15.26
N SER A 197 -26.95 9.42 15.17
CA SER A 197 -27.12 10.35 16.27
C SER A 197 -28.55 10.94 16.25
N LYS A 198 -28.72 12.02 16.97
CA LYS A 198 -29.93 12.81 16.95
C LYS A 198 -29.60 14.27 16.66
N LEU A 199 -30.55 14.96 16.06
CA LEU A 199 -30.55 16.40 15.93
C LEU A 199 -31.57 16.92 16.93
N TRP A 200 -31.17 17.82 17.82
CA TRP A 200 -32.00 18.38 18.87
C TRP A 200 -32.39 19.81 18.52
N HIS A 201 -33.68 20.10 18.50
CA HIS A 201 -34.23 21.42 18.25
C HIS A 201 -34.52 22.11 19.59
N ILE A 202 -33.79 23.20 19.84
CA ILE A 202 -33.79 23.89 21.15
C ILE A 202 -34.32 25.32 20.96
N LEU A 203 -35.33 25.70 21.73
CA LEU A 203 -35.90 27.04 21.77
C LEU A 203 -35.01 27.97 22.60
N TYR A 204 -34.59 29.07 21.99
CA TYR A 204 -33.94 30.18 22.67
C TYR A 204 -34.91 31.34 22.77
N PRO A 205 -35.53 31.59 23.94
CA PRO A 205 -36.52 32.63 24.11
C PRO A 205 -35.98 34.03 23.91
N LEU A 206 -36.78 34.93 23.34
CA LEU A 206 -36.45 36.35 23.29
C LEU A 206 -36.43 36.94 24.73
N GLU A 207 -35.59 37.96 24.92
CA GLU A 207 -35.44 38.69 26.19
C GLU A 207 -36.76 39.20 26.76
N ASP A 208 -37.63 39.67 25.86
CA ASP A 208 -38.93 40.23 26.23
C ASP A 208 -40.07 39.16 26.38
N GLY A 209 -39.77 37.92 26.15
CA GLY A 209 -40.74 36.82 26.23
C GLY A 209 -41.71 36.71 25.05
N ALA A 210 -41.53 37.50 24.00
CA ALA A 210 -42.39 37.53 22.82
C ALA A 210 -42.04 36.42 21.78
N GLY A 211 -41.85 35.16 22.24
CA GLY A 211 -41.47 34.06 21.41
C GLY A 211 -39.95 33.74 21.49
N GLY A 212 -39.38 33.18 20.43
CA GLY A 212 -37.96 32.80 20.43
C GLY A 212 -37.49 32.25 19.08
N LEU A 213 -36.24 31.86 19.01
CA LEU A 213 -35.63 31.20 17.87
C LEU A 213 -35.34 29.74 18.23
N VAL A 214 -35.65 28.83 17.32
CA VAL A 214 -35.31 27.41 17.46
C VAL A 214 -34.03 27.14 16.70
N VAL A 215 -33.04 26.62 17.41
CA VAL A 215 -31.76 26.19 16.79
C VAL A 215 -31.69 24.65 16.78
N ALA A 216 -31.03 24.09 15.77
CA ALA A 216 -30.85 22.64 15.67
C ALA A 216 -29.37 22.28 15.84
N THR A 217 -29.08 21.32 16.73
CA THR A 217 -27.70 20.91 17.02
C THR A 217 -27.55 19.42 17.27
N THR A 218 -26.42 18.86 16.87
CA THR A 218 -25.97 17.50 17.24
C THR A 218 -25.13 17.49 18.53
N ARG A 219 -24.79 18.69 19.06
CA ARG A 219 -23.91 18.87 20.23
C ARG A 219 -24.55 19.82 21.26
N PRO A 220 -25.62 19.39 21.97
CA PRO A 220 -26.33 20.26 22.90
C PRO A 220 -25.44 20.75 24.08
N GLU A 221 -24.40 20.00 24.46
CA GLU A 221 -23.48 20.39 25.54
C GLU A 221 -22.69 21.67 25.23
N THR A 222 -22.39 21.94 23.95
CA THR A 222 -21.62 23.14 23.59
C THR A 222 -22.45 24.40 23.64
N MET A 223 -23.79 24.29 23.65
CA MET A 223 -24.67 25.48 23.73
C MET A 223 -24.38 26.38 24.93
N LEU A 224 -23.88 25.82 26.00
CA LEU A 224 -23.51 26.61 27.18
C LEU A 224 -22.40 27.63 26.91
N GLY A 225 -21.67 27.50 25.80
CA GLY A 225 -20.68 28.42 25.31
C GLY A 225 -21.16 29.32 24.18
N ASP A 226 -22.43 29.29 23.80
CA ASP A 226 -22.94 30.11 22.72
C ASP A 226 -22.83 31.61 23.03
N THR A 227 -22.43 32.38 22.03
CA THR A 227 -22.25 33.84 22.15
C THR A 227 -23.12 34.63 21.18
N ALA A 228 -23.78 33.92 20.23
CA ALA A 228 -24.77 34.48 19.35
C ALA A 228 -25.67 33.38 18.75
N VAL A 229 -26.77 33.78 18.12
CA VAL A 229 -27.47 33.00 17.12
C VAL A 229 -27.36 33.70 15.78
N ALA A 230 -26.80 33.03 14.77
CA ALA A 230 -26.64 33.56 13.43
C ALA A 230 -27.82 33.17 12.54
N VAL A 231 -28.28 34.05 11.71
CA VAL A 231 -29.34 33.87 10.71
C VAL A 231 -28.91 34.54 9.40
N ASN A 232 -29.39 34.01 8.30
CA ASN A 232 -29.11 34.66 7.02
C ASN A 232 -29.87 35.99 6.94
N PRO A 233 -29.22 37.11 6.65
CA PRO A 233 -29.84 38.46 6.62
C PRO A 233 -30.93 38.58 5.54
N GLU A 234 -30.97 37.74 4.56
CA GLU A 234 -31.99 37.69 3.54
C GLU A 234 -33.14 36.71 3.87
N ASP A 235 -33.06 35.96 4.99
CA ASP A 235 -34.14 35.08 5.39
C ASP A 235 -35.33 35.89 5.96
N PRO A 236 -36.50 35.90 5.31
CA PRO A 236 -37.63 36.66 5.76
C PRO A 236 -38.20 36.18 7.12
N ARG A 237 -37.93 34.98 7.53
CA ARG A 237 -38.36 34.40 8.82
C ARG A 237 -37.70 35.10 10.00
N TYR A 238 -36.43 35.53 9.83
CA TYR A 238 -35.56 35.97 10.91
C TYR A 238 -35.00 37.39 10.77
N LYS A 239 -35.14 37.97 9.59
CA LYS A 239 -34.56 39.31 9.29
C LYS A 239 -34.97 40.35 10.33
N ALA A 240 -36.22 40.34 10.83
CA ALA A 240 -36.71 41.30 11.84
C ALA A 240 -36.16 41.07 13.25
N LEU A 241 -35.52 39.93 13.48
CA LEU A 241 -34.97 39.54 14.78
C LEU A 241 -33.47 39.90 14.91
N ILE A 242 -32.79 40.28 13.82
CA ILE A 242 -31.38 40.64 13.85
C ILE A 242 -31.20 41.88 14.76
N GLY A 243 -30.23 41.77 15.69
CA GLY A 243 -29.98 42.77 16.72
C GLY A 243 -30.77 42.59 18.01
N ARG A 244 -31.79 41.73 18.03
CA ARG A 244 -32.52 41.40 19.27
C ARG A 244 -31.69 40.44 20.14
N LYS A 245 -32.03 40.32 21.41
CA LYS A 245 -31.34 39.43 22.37
C LYS A 245 -32.21 38.23 22.69
N LEU A 246 -31.56 37.11 22.86
CA LEU A 246 -32.12 35.83 23.27
C LEU A 246 -31.58 35.46 24.65
N LYS A 247 -32.42 34.81 25.47
CA LYS A 247 -31.96 34.14 26.70
C LYS A 247 -31.37 32.80 26.35
N LEU A 248 -30.12 32.56 26.71
CA LEU A 248 -29.48 31.28 26.52
C LEU A 248 -30.04 30.28 27.54
N PRO A 249 -30.69 29.21 27.13
CA PRO A 249 -31.30 28.26 28.05
C PRO A 249 -30.28 27.70 29.08
N LEU A 250 -30.76 27.40 30.25
CA LEU A 250 -30.00 26.88 31.40
C LEU A 250 -28.90 27.83 31.90
N THR A 251 -28.86 29.09 31.45
CA THR A 251 -27.92 30.14 31.90
C THR A 251 -28.66 31.46 32.12
N GLU A 252 -27.98 32.43 32.75
CA GLU A 252 -28.48 33.83 32.88
C GLU A 252 -28.00 34.76 31.76
N ARG A 253 -27.33 34.20 30.71
CA ARG A 253 -26.71 35.03 29.66
C ARG A 253 -27.73 35.44 28.61
N LEU A 254 -27.54 36.68 28.11
CA LEU A 254 -28.24 37.20 26.93
C LEU A 254 -27.26 37.21 25.77
N ILE A 255 -27.66 36.62 24.64
CA ILE A 255 -26.86 36.57 23.42
C ILE A 255 -27.60 37.29 22.25
N PRO A 256 -26.89 37.97 21.34
CA PRO A 256 -27.51 38.64 20.23
C PRO A 256 -27.92 37.69 19.10
N VAL A 257 -28.91 38.05 18.32
CA VAL A 257 -29.16 37.55 16.98
C VAL A 257 -28.34 38.35 15.97
N ILE A 258 -27.48 37.67 15.21
CA ILE A 258 -26.62 38.31 14.21
C ILE A 258 -26.99 37.85 12.80
N GLY A 259 -26.71 38.73 11.81
CA GLY A 259 -26.90 38.39 10.40
C GLY A 259 -25.58 37.93 9.80
N ASP A 260 -25.49 36.69 9.27
CA ASP A 260 -24.32 36.19 8.55
C ASP A 260 -24.75 35.51 7.26
N ALA A 261 -24.15 35.90 6.12
CA ALA A 261 -24.53 35.43 4.80
C ALA A 261 -24.14 33.95 4.55
N GLU A 262 -23.22 33.40 5.33
CA GLU A 262 -22.80 32.00 5.22
C GLU A 262 -23.78 31.02 5.88
N VAL A 263 -24.78 31.50 6.62
CA VAL A 263 -25.82 30.65 7.20
C VAL A 263 -26.71 30.07 6.10
N ASP A 264 -26.75 28.75 6.01
CA ASP A 264 -27.64 28.04 5.08
C ASP A 264 -29.09 28.09 5.59
N ARG A 265 -29.97 28.71 4.79
CA ARG A 265 -31.39 28.90 5.09
C ARG A 265 -32.19 27.61 5.11
N GLU A 266 -31.73 26.60 4.37
CA GLU A 266 -32.44 25.31 4.20
C GLU A 266 -31.97 24.25 5.20
N PHE A 267 -30.82 24.46 5.85
CA PHE A 267 -30.31 23.51 6.83
C PHE A 267 -30.93 23.71 8.21
N GLY A 268 -31.48 22.64 8.78
CA GLY A 268 -32.07 22.63 10.12
C GLY A 268 -33.25 23.60 10.20
N THR A 269 -33.13 24.59 11.07
CA THR A 269 -34.15 25.66 11.23
C THR A 269 -33.81 26.90 10.42
N GLY A 270 -32.60 27.00 9.81
CA GLY A 270 -32.08 28.25 9.22
C GLY A 270 -31.55 29.24 10.26
N ALA A 271 -31.58 28.88 11.55
CA ALA A 271 -30.96 29.63 12.64
C ALA A 271 -29.86 28.74 13.28
N VAL A 272 -28.65 29.23 13.32
CA VAL A 272 -27.47 28.49 13.79
C VAL A 272 -26.99 29.09 15.12
N LYS A 273 -26.82 28.26 16.12
CA LYS A 273 -26.14 28.64 17.37
C LYS A 273 -24.65 28.86 17.08
N VAL A 274 -24.08 29.91 17.62
CA VAL A 274 -22.66 30.23 17.40
C VAL A 274 -21.85 30.02 18.67
N THR A 275 -21.01 28.96 18.64
CA THR A 275 -20.10 28.61 19.73
C THR A 275 -18.65 28.70 19.24
N PRO A 276 -18.02 29.87 19.22
CA PRO A 276 -16.73 30.11 18.61
C PRO A 276 -15.59 29.24 19.17
N ALA A 277 -15.73 28.70 20.38
CA ALA A 277 -14.72 27.86 21.01
C ALA A 277 -14.77 26.37 20.57
N HIS A 278 -15.85 25.91 19.91
CA HIS A 278 -16.11 24.47 19.74
C HIS A 278 -16.57 24.04 18.34
N ASP A 279 -16.59 24.95 17.40
CA ASP A 279 -16.92 24.66 16.00
C ASP A 279 -16.10 25.57 15.07
N PRO A 280 -15.47 25.03 14.02
CA PRO A 280 -14.62 25.81 13.10
C PRO A 280 -15.38 26.93 12.38
N LEU A 281 -16.62 26.68 11.90
CA LEU A 281 -17.42 27.68 11.22
C LEU A 281 -17.89 28.75 12.21
N ASP A 282 -18.31 28.35 13.41
CA ASP A 282 -18.69 29.29 14.48
C ASP A 282 -17.50 30.16 14.93
N PHE A 283 -16.27 29.62 14.88
CA PHE A 283 -15.05 30.38 15.15
C PHE A 283 -14.83 31.50 14.12
N GLU A 284 -15.01 31.22 12.84
CA GLU A 284 -14.89 32.17 11.75
C GLU A 284 -16.00 33.26 11.83
N ILE A 285 -17.25 32.85 12.10
CA ILE A 285 -18.37 33.76 12.37
C ILE A 285 -18.03 34.65 13.58
N GLY A 286 -17.53 34.04 14.63
CA GLY A 286 -17.11 34.75 15.85
C GLY A 286 -16.05 35.82 15.57
N GLN A 287 -15.05 35.52 14.77
CA GLN A 287 -14.02 36.50 14.36
C GLN A 287 -14.60 37.64 13.52
N ARG A 288 -15.45 37.33 12.54
CA ARG A 288 -16.09 38.35 11.68
C ARG A 288 -16.95 39.33 12.46
N HIS A 289 -17.66 38.83 13.48
CA HIS A 289 -18.60 39.62 14.29
C HIS A 289 -18.03 40.07 15.63
N GLY A 290 -16.77 39.81 15.93
CA GLY A 290 -16.11 40.19 17.18
C GLY A 290 -16.76 39.59 18.43
N LEU A 291 -17.25 38.33 18.32
CA LEU A 291 -17.91 37.63 19.42
C LEU A 291 -16.88 37.11 20.44
N GLU A 292 -17.33 37.00 21.69
CA GLU A 292 -16.52 36.37 22.75
C GLU A 292 -16.34 34.88 22.47
N THR A 293 -15.15 34.33 22.75
CA THR A 293 -14.84 32.89 22.63
C THR A 293 -14.91 32.26 24.02
N ILE A 294 -16.01 31.56 24.31
CA ILE A 294 -16.25 30.93 25.62
C ILE A 294 -16.05 29.41 25.49
N GLN A 295 -14.91 28.95 26.01
CA GLN A 295 -14.63 27.53 26.05
C GLN A 295 -15.38 26.86 27.20
N VAL A 296 -16.18 25.83 26.88
CA VAL A 296 -16.98 25.08 27.86
C VAL A 296 -16.56 23.61 27.99
N ILE A 297 -15.62 23.16 27.18
CA ILE A 297 -15.00 21.84 27.26
C ILE A 297 -13.50 22.04 27.39
N ASP A 298 -12.87 21.45 28.41
CA ASP A 298 -11.43 21.51 28.61
C ASP A 298 -10.67 20.47 27.75
N PHE A 299 -9.35 20.51 27.83
CA PHE A 299 -8.47 19.60 27.09
C PHE A 299 -8.55 18.14 27.54
N ASN A 300 -9.17 17.86 28.71
CA ASN A 300 -9.45 16.51 29.21
C ASN A 300 -10.87 16.02 28.87
N GLY A 301 -11.63 16.81 28.09
CA GLY A 301 -13.01 16.52 27.74
C GLY A 301 -14.00 16.66 28.90
N LYS A 302 -13.71 17.55 29.84
CA LYS A 302 -14.60 17.88 30.97
C LYS A 302 -15.22 19.26 30.79
N MET A 303 -16.44 19.42 31.29
CA MET A 303 -17.15 20.68 31.23
C MET A 303 -16.52 21.73 32.17
N ILE A 304 -16.31 22.92 31.64
CA ILE A 304 -15.80 24.13 32.36
C ILE A 304 -16.64 25.35 31.98
N ASN A 305 -16.51 26.44 32.66
CA ASN A 305 -17.21 27.73 32.36
C ASN A 305 -18.70 27.56 32.08
N CYS A 306 -19.34 26.67 32.83
CA CYS A 306 -20.74 26.31 32.70
C CYS A 306 -21.38 26.28 34.11
N PRO A 307 -22.72 26.15 34.24
CA PRO A 307 -23.36 26.00 35.53
C PRO A 307 -22.74 24.89 36.38
N GLU A 308 -22.63 25.11 37.70
CA GLU A 308 -21.98 24.20 38.65
C GLU A 308 -22.45 22.76 38.57
N LYS A 309 -23.75 22.56 38.20
CA LYS A 309 -24.35 21.23 38.00
C LYS A 309 -23.59 20.39 36.98
N TYR A 310 -23.01 20.98 35.92
CA TYR A 310 -22.36 20.27 34.83
C TYR A 310 -20.84 20.29 34.91
N LYS A 311 -20.29 21.24 35.68
CA LYS A 311 -18.85 21.50 35.81
C LYS A 311 -18.07 20.28 36.26
N GLY A 312 -16.95 19.98 35.62
CA GLY A 312 -16.06 18.84 35.90
C GLY A 312 -16.58 17.48 35.40
N LYS A 313 -17.80 17.39 34.88
CA LYS A 313 -18.35 16.17 34.28
C LYS A 313 -17.79 15.98 32.89
N ASN A 314 -17.66 14.72 32.43
CA ASN A 314 -17.30 14.46 31.05
C ASN A 314 -18.45 14.85 30.11
N VAL A 315 -18.08 15.18 28.86
CA VAL A 315 -19.00 15.64 27.82
C VAL A 315 -20.22 14.73 27.63
N GLN A 316 -20.06 13.42 27.65
CA GLN A 316 -21.16 12.47 27.43
C GLN A 316 -22.16 12.48 28.60
N THR A 317 -21.68 12.56 29.83
CA THR A 317 -22.52 12.66 31.02
C THR A 317 -23.25 13.99 31.04
N ALA A 318 -22.54 15.10 30.80
CA ALA A 318 -23.11 16.43 30.77
C ALA A 318 -24.20 16.55 29.69
N ARG A 319 -23.95 16.03 28.48
CA ARG A 319 -24.94 16.02 27.39
C ARG A 319 -26.27 15.40 27.81
N LYS A 320 -26.22 14.25 28.50
CA LYS A 320 -27.47 13.58 28.99
C LYS A 320 -28.24 14.47 29.95
N GLU A 321 -27.55 15.01 30.95
CA GLU A 321 -28.17 15.86 31.96
C GLU A 321 -28.69 17.17 31.36
N ILE A 322 -27.97 17.81 30.46
CA ILE A 322 -28.41 19.02 29.73
C ILE A 322 -29.69 18.74 28.96
N LEU A 323 -29.77 17.61 28.27
CA LEU A 323 -31.00 17.23 27.53
C LEU A 323 -32.18 17.02 28.46
N GLU A 324 -31.98 16.40 29.63
CA GLU A 324 -33.02 16.22 30.65
C GLU A 324 -33.50 17.58 31.18
N ASP A 325 -32.61 18.51 31.43
CA ASP A 325 -32.94 19.85 31.90
C ASP A 325 -33.64 20.70 30.83
N LEU A 326 -33.19 20.61 29.58
CA LEU A 326 -33.87 21.25 28.45
C LEU A 326 -35.32 20.75 28.26
N LYS A 327 -35.56 19.44 28.47
CA LYS A 327 -36.91 18.85 28.45
C LYS A 327 -37.73 19.39 29.61
N SER A 328 -37.19 19.39 30.82
CA SER A 328 -37.89 19.85 32.03
C SER A 328 -38.20 21.35 31.99
N GLY A 329 -37.30 22.15 31.37
CA GLY A 329 -37.47 23.58 31.17
C GLY A 329 -38.35 23.96 29.96
N VAL A 330 -38.88 22.96 29.19
CA VAL A 330 -39.69 23.15 27.99
C VAL A 330 -38.93 23.90 26.87
N PHE A 331 -37.59 23.80 26.87
CA PHE A 331 -36.76 24.37 25.82
C PHE A 331 -36.49 23.38 24.68
N LEU A 332 -36.63 22.08 24.89
CA LEU A 332 -36.45 21.06 23.86
C LEU A 332 -37.76 20.85 23.09
N GLU A 333 -37.84 21.34 21.85
CA GLU A 333 -39.05 21.25 21.03
C GLU A 333 -39.15 19.92 20.29
N LYS A 334 -38.01 19.41 19.76
CA LYS A 334 -38.03 18.21 18.90
C LYS A 334 -36.70 17.46 19.01
N GLU A 335 -36.80 16.12 18.89
CA GLU A 335 -35.65 15.24 18.64
C GLU A 335 -35.91 14.46 17.35
N GLU A 336 -34.92 14.41 16.46
CA GLU A 336 -35.02 13.61 15.25
C GLU A 336 -33.79 12.76 15.03
N HIS A 337 -33.94 11.61 14.41
CA HIS A 337 -32.81 10.76 14.03
C HIS A 337 -32.00 11.43 12.94
N TYR A 338 -30.74 11.56 13.18
CA TYR A 338 -29.81 12.19 12.25
C TYR A 338 -28.55 11.35 12.07
N LYS A 339 -28.14 11.16 10.82
CA LYS A 339 -26.84 10.56 10.48
C LYS A 339 -25.90 11.68 10.10
N HIS A 340 -24.75 11.73 10.72
CA HIS A 340 -23.72 12.67 10.35
C HIS A 340 -22.34 12.05 10.49
N SER A 341 -21.38 12.62 9.80
CA SER A 341 -19.97 12.26 9.92
C SER A 341 -19.41 12.85 11.21
N VAL A 342 -18.73 12.04 11.99
CA VAL A 342 -18.02 12.45 13.21
C VAL A 342 -16.52 12.29 13.02
N ASN A 343 -15.79 13.24 13.61
CA ASN A 343 -14.34 13.27 13.56
C ASN A 343 -13.76 12.37 14.66
N LYS A 344 -12.92 11.41 14.29
CA LYS A 344 -12.23 10.50 15.20
C LYS A 344 -10.72 10.60 15.09
N CYS A 345 -10.06 10.40 16.20
CA CYS A 345 -8.60 10.31 16.23
C CYS A 345 -8.14 9.02 15.54
N TYR A 346 -7.36 9.13 14.48
CA TYR A 346 -6.85 8.01 13.68
C TYR A 346 -6.03 6.97 14.48
N ARG A 347 -5.58 7.35 15.70
CA ARG A 347 -4.75 6.50 16.56
C ARG A 347 -5.52 5.78 17.65
N CYS A 348 -6.50 6.45 18.26
CA CYS A 348 -7.20 5.88 19.40
C CYS A 348 -8.70 5.69 19.18
N GLY A 349 -9.26 6.17 18.06
CA GLY A 349 -10.68 6.09 17.72
C GLY A 349 -11.60 6.96 18.59
N GLN A 350 -11.04 7.82 19.47
CA GLN A 350 -11.82 8.73 20.29
C GLN A 350 -12.38 9.88 19.43
N HIS A 351 -13.56 10.38 19.75
CA HIS A 351 -14.12 11.59 19.15
C HIS A 351 -13.16 12.77 19.38
N ILE A 352 -12.99 13.57 18.36
CA ILE A 352 -12.20 14.80 18.37
C ILE A 352 -13.05 15.94 18.92
N GLU A 353 -12.45 16.75 19.77
CA GLU A 353 -13.04 18.02 20.24
C GLU A 353 -12.37 19.18 19.51
N PRO A 354 -13.10 19.96 18.70
CA PRO A 354 -12.58 21.23 18.22
C PRO A 354 -12.41 22.18 19.41
N LEU A 355 -11.18 22.64 19.61
CA LEU A 355 -10.81 23.55 20.69
C LEU A 355 -9.92 24.67 20.19
N VAL A 356 -10.05 25.86 20.78
CA VAL A 356 -9.15 26.97 20.51
C VAL A 356 -7.89 26.81 21.35
N SER A 357 -6.74 26.86 20.70
CA SER A 357 -5.44 26.72 21.34
C SER A 357 -4.34 27.45 20.56
N GLU A 358 -3.37 27.99 21.29
CA GLU A 358 -2.17 28.56 20.70
C GLU A 358 -1.17 27.46 20.37
N GLN A 359 -0.88 27.27 19.08
CA GLN A 359 -0.04 26.21 18.55
C GLN A 359 1.03 26.77 17.60
N TRP A 360 2.01 25.93 17.27
CA TRP A 360 2.97 26.21 16.20
C TRP A 360 2.43 25.77 14.85
N PHE A 361 2.53 26.67 13.86
CA PHE A 361 2.05 26.42 12.50
C PHE A 361 3.12 26.72 11.46
N VAL A 362 3.10 25.95 10.37
CA VAL A 362 3.85 26.25 9.15
C VAL A 362 2.89 26.77 8.09
N LYS A 363 3.23 27.89 7.46
CA LYS A 363 2.53 28.44 6.29
C LYS A 363 2.75 27.52 5.10
N MET A 364 1.72 26.86 4.64
CA MET A 364 1.85 25.82 3.64
C MET A 364 1.69 26.30 2.21
N LYS A 365 0.94 27.35 1.95
CA LYS A 365 0.65 27.85 0.58
C LYS A 365 1.93 28.19 -0.20
N ASP A 366 2.89 28.83 0.46
CA ASP A 366 4.15 29.25 -0.17
C ASP A 366 5.03 28.04 -0.50
N LEU A 367 4.95 26.97 0.30
CA LEU A 367 5.67 25.71 0.09
C LEU A 367 4.97 24.82 -0.95
N ALA A 368 3.65 24.90 -1.05
CA ALA A 368 2.86 24.08 -1.97
C ALA A 368 3.00 24.51 -3.43
N ALA A 369 3.11 25.80 -3.70
CA ALA A 369 3.17 26.32 -5.07
C ALA A 369 4.34 25.73 -5.90
N PRO A 370 5.59 25.66 -5.40
CA PRO A 370 6.68 24.96 -6.10
C PRO A 370 6.43 23.45 -6.27
N ALA A 371 5.79 22.80 -5.29
CA ALA A 371 5.49 21.36 -5.35
C ALA A 371 4.42 21.04 -6.43
N ILE A 372 3.40 21.90 -6.57
CA ILE A 372 2.43 21.82 -7.67
C ILE A 372 3.15 21.95 -9.02
N ALA A 373 3.99 22.97 -9.18
CA ALA A 373 4.73 23.20 -10.41
C ALA A 373 5.65 22.01 -10.78
N ALA A 374 6.33 21.40 -9.81
CA ALA A 374 7.19 20.23 -10.01
C ALA A 374 6.38 18.99 -10.49
N ALA A 375 5.19 18.77 -9.91
CA ALA A 375 4.30 17.69 -10.35
C ALA A 375 3.71 17.96 -11.75
N GLU A 376 3.31 19.20 -12.06
CA GLU A 376 2.78 19.57 -13.37
C GLU A 376 3.83 19.43 -14.47
N LYS A 377 5.08 19.83 -14.21
CA LYS A 377 6.24 19.70 -15.12
C LYS A 377 6.83 18.28 -15.20
N GLU A 378 6.27 17.33 -14.46
CA GLU A 378 6.75 15.94 -14.38
C GLU A 378 8.20 15.79 -13.85
N GLU A 379 8.66 16.75 -13.06
CA GLU A 379 9.89 16.60 -12.27
C GLU A 379 9.70 15.52 -11.19
N VAL A 380 8.44 15.32 -10.73
CA VAL A 380 8.00 14.20 -9.91
C VAL A 380 6.91 13.46 -10.68
N LYS A 381 7.18 12.22 -11.06
CA LYS A 381 6.26 11.35 -11.82
C LYS A 381 5.58 10.35 -10.90
N PHE A 382 4.29 10.11 -11.13
CA PHE A 382 3.49 9.16 -10.34
C PHE A 382 3.18 7.90 -11.12
N TYR A 383 3.30 6.75 -10.47
CA TYR A 383 2.89 5.44 -10.96
C TYR A 383 1.90 4.80 -9.96
N PRO A 384 0.64 4.56 -10.36
CA PRO A 384 0.05 4.97 -11.65
C PRO A 384 -0.15 6.49 -11.72
N VAL A 385 -0.17 7.00 -12.95
CA VAL A 385 -0.28 8.46 -13.25
C VAL A 385 -1.56 9.09 -12.69
N SER A 386 -2.59 8.28 -12.45
CA SER A 386 -3.88 8.72 -11.88
C SER A 386 -3.73 9.45 -10.53
N TRP A 387 -2.68 9.21 -9.77
CA TRP A 387 -2.42 9.87 -8.48
C TRP A 387 -1.88 11.30 -8.60
N LYS A 388 -1.40 11.71 -9.77
CA LYS A 388 -0.95 13.09 -10.02
C LYS A 388 -2.04 14.11 -9.75
N LYS A 389 -3.25 13.89 -10.29
CA LYS A 389 -4.38 14.84 -10.14
C LYS A 389 -4.83 15.01 -8.69
N PRO A 390 -5.12 13.94 -7.92
CA PRO A 390 -5.45 14.07 -6.50
C PRO A 390 -4.36 14.77 -5.68
N PHE A 391 -3.08 14.50 -5.96
CA PHE A 391 -1.95 15.15 -5.30
C PHE A 391 -1.94 16.67 -5.53
N VAL A 392 -2.11 17.11 -6.77
CA VAL A 392 -2.13 18.55 -7.12
C VAL A 392 -3.36 19.24 -6.53
N GLU A 393 -4.54 18.63 -6.60
CA GLU A 393 -5.77 19.20 -6.04
C GLU A 393 -5.71 19.33 -4.51
N TRP A 394 -5.10 18.38 -3.82
CA TRP A 394 -4.89 18.50 -2.38
C TRP A 394 -3.95 19.65 -2.04
N LEU A 395 -2.83 19.83 -2.77
CA LEU A 395 -1.89 20.94 -2.56
C LEU A 395 -2.53 22.31 -2.81
N LYS A 396 -3.44 22.43 -3.78
CA LYS A 396 -4.16 23.69 -4.05
C LYS A 396 -5.04 24.14 -2.88
N ASN A 397 -5.56 23.16 -2.11
CA ASN A 397 -6.48 23.40 -0.99
C ASN A 397 -5.80 23.25 0.37
N ILE A 398 -4.46 23.20 0.42
CA ILE A 398 -3.72 22.94 1.65
C ILE A 398 -3.91 24.06 2.68
N GLN A 399 -4.17 23.66 3.92
CA GLN A 399 -4.24 24.55 5.07
C GLN A 399 -2.89 24.62 5.79
N ASP A 400 -2.71 25.64 6.63
CA ASP A 400 -1.51 25.77 7.45
C ASP A 400 -1.39 24.56 8.41
N TRP A 401 -0.19 24.04 8.52
CA TRP A 401 0.07 22.81 9.23
C TRP A 401 0.39 23.06 10.70
N CYS A 402 -0.48 22.60 11.61
CA CYS A 402 -0.19 22.55 13.04
C CYS A 402 0.91 21.52 13.31
N VAL A 403 2.10 21.97 13.72
CA VAL A 403 3.29 21.15 13.93
C VAL A 403 3.62 20.83 15.37
N SER A 404 2.96 21.43 16.34
CA SER A 404 3.18 21.14 17.77
C SER A 404 2.29 19.99 18.25
N ARG A 405 2.85 19.15 19.12
CA ARG A 405 2.19 18.02 19.79
C ARG A 405 2.52 18.03 21.28
N GLN A 406 1.52 17.81 22.13
CA GLN A 406 1.61 17.84 23.58
C GLN A 406 1.97 16.48 24.18
N ILE A 407 2.71 15.67 23.43
CA ILE A 407 3.26 14.38 23.87
C ILE A 407 4.71 14.54 24.31
N TRP A 408 5.28 13.51 24.93
CA TRP A 408 6.67 13.56 25.41
C TRP A 408 7.67 12.94 24.44
N TRP A 409 7.23 11.98 23.64
CA TRP A 409 8.06 11.26 22.68
C TRP A 409 8.08 11.94 21.33
N GLY A 410 9.22 12.51 20.94
CA GLY A 410 9.43 13.21 19.68
C GLY A 410 10.53 14.26 19.78
N HIS A 411 10.74 14.98 18.67
CA HIS A 411 11.68 16.10 18.64
C HIS A 411 11.11 17.29 19.40
N ARG A 412 11.66 17.58 20.55
CA ARG A 412 11.22 18.71 21.36
C ARG A 412 11.46 20.02 20.62
N ILE A 413 10.47 20.90 20.62
CA ILE A 413 10.54 22.21 19.93
C ILE A 413 11.75 23.00 20.48
N PRO A 414 12.69 23.45 19.60
CA PRO A 414 13.97 24.02 20.01
C PRO A 414 13.86 25.50 20.40
N VAL A 415 12.81 25.84 21.12
CA VAL A 415 12.52 27.21 21.55
C VAL A 415 12.57 27.31 23.07
N TRP A 416 13.22 28.35 23.57
CA TRP A 416 13.41 28.62 24.98
C TRP A 416 12.77 29.94 25.39
N TYR A 417 12.28 30.02 26.59
CA TYR A 417 11.65 31.22 27.17
C TYR A 417 12.36 31.58 28.45
N CYS A 418 12.57 32.89 28.67
CA CYS A 418 13.20 33.41 29.88
C CYS A 418 12.14 33.80 30.91
N LEU A 419 12.10 33.12 32.03
CA LEU A 419 11.16 33.41 33.11
C LEU A 419 11.51 34.66 33.91
N ASP A 420 12.73 35.21 33.75
CA ASP A 420 13.18 36.38 34.46
C ASP A 420 12.67 37.68 33.79
N CYS A 421 12.64 37.76 32.48
CA CYS A 421 12.28 38.98 31.77
C CYS A 421 11.02 38.85 30.89
N ASP A 422 10.52 37.63 30.68
CA ASP A 422 9.34 37.38 29.87
C ASP A 422 8.15 37.00 30.77
N LYS A 423 7.36 38.00 31.14
CA LYS A 423 6.18 37.81 31.99
C LYS A 423 5.08 36.96 31.32
N ASN A 424 5.13 36.82 30.00
CA ASN A 424 4.19 36.04 29.22
C ASN A 424 4.67 34.58 29.00
N ALA A 425 5.93 34.26 29.38
CA ALA A 425 6.49 32.92 29.32
C ALA A 425 6.03 32.09 30.51
N LEU A 426 4.75 31.99 30.77
CA LEU A 426 4.21 31.11 31.78
C LEU A 426 4.44 29.66 31.39
N PRO A 427 5.08 28.87 32.26
CA PRO A 427 5.31 27.49 31.96
C PRO A 427 3.98 26.72 31.97
N TYR A 428 3.47 26.33 30.79
CA TYR A 428 2.55 25.22 30.72
C TYR A 428 3.36 23.93 30.93
N VAL A 429 3.24 23.34 32.08
CA VAL A 429 3.76 22.01 32.37
C VAL A 429 2.56 21.10 32.45
N ALA A 430 2.28 20.39 31.36
CA ALA A 430 1.35 19.27 31.41
C ALA A 430 1.84 18.29 32.49
N GLY A 431 1.01 18.03 33.49
CA GLY A 431 1.38 17.17 34.62
C GLY A 431 2.00 17.91 35.86
N SER A 432 2.02 19.24 35.90
CA SER A 432 2.41 19.94 37.13
C SER A 432 1.38 19.67 38.24
N GLU A 433 1.86 19.66 39.47
CA GLU A 433 1.01 19.50 40.69
C GLU A 433 -0.10 20.55 40.78
N ALA A 434 0.15 21.75 40.25
CA ALA A 434 -0.84 22.82 40.14
C ALA A 434 -1.99 22.50 39.15
N ALA A 435 -1.69 21.84 38.06
CA ALA A 435 -2.71 21.36 37.09
C ALA A 435 -3.55 20.22 37.69
N ARG A 436 -2.98 19.41 38.60
CA ARG A 436 -3.68 18.31 39.27
C ARG A 436 -4.61 18.81 40.42
N LYS A 437 -4.34 19.95 41.02
CA LYS A 437 -5.09 20.44 42.20
C LYS A 437 -6.25 21.35 41.85
N GLY A 438 -6.40 21.77 40.56
CA GLY A 438 -7.49 22.68 40.18
C GLY A 438 -7.45 24.05 40.87
N GLU A 439 -6.34 24.39 41.48
CA GLU A 439 -6.14 25.64 42.20
C GLU A 439 -5.54 26.67 41.23
N GLY A 440 -6.36 27.67 40.90
CA GLY A 440 -5.98 28.81 40.06
C GLY A 440 -6.05 28.48 38.55
N GLY A 441 -6.94 29.14 37.88
CA GLY A 441 -7.32 29.11 36.45
C GLY A 441 -6.54 28.14 35.60
N VAL A 442 -7.24 27.26 34.95
CA VAL A 442 -6.69 26.31 33.96
C VAL A 442 -5.79 27.10 33.01
N LEU A 443 -4.47 26.93 33.19
CA LEU A 443 -3.50 27.46 32.20
C LEU A 443 -3.71 26.66 30.93
N LEU A 444 -4.45 27.24 29.99
CA LEU A 444 -4.68 26.69 28.67
C LEU A 444 -3.33 26.44 28.00
N PRO A 445 -3.14 25.29 27.31
CA PRO A 445 -2.01 25.15 26.42
C PRO A 445 -1.99 26.35 25.49
N GLY A 446 -0.95 27.16 25.56
CA GLY A 446 -0.76 28.20 24.60
C GLY A 446 -0.92 29.64 25.00
N THR A 447 -1.20 30.03 26.22
CA THR A 447 -1.22 31.47 26.58
C THR A 447 0.19 32.05 26.67
N ARG A 448 0.84 32.26 25.51
CA ARG A 448 2.18 32.83 25.41
C ARG A 448 2.20 34.02 24.44
N LYS A 449 1.05 34.63 24.18
CA LYS A 449 0.92 35.77 23.28
C LYS A 449 1.81 36.93 23.79
N GLY A 450 2.74 37.36 22.95
CA GLY A 450 3.71 38.39 23.28
C GLY A 450 4.96 37.89 24.02
N SER A 451 5.20 36.59 24.16
CA SER A 451 6.47 36.05 24.64
C SER A 451 7.64 36.31 23.68
N ASN A 452 8.87 36.33 24.20
CA ASN A 452 10.09 36.51 23.41
C ASN A 452 10.83 35.18 23.29
N PRO A 453 10.52 34.35 22.27
CA PRO A 453 11.12 33.06 22.07
C PRO A 453 12.61 33.14 21.68
N ILE A 454 13.41 32.24 22.20
CA ILE A 454 14.86 32.13 21.94
C ILE A 454 15.05 30.81 21.21
N LEU A 455 15.42 30.85 19.93
CA LEU A 455 15.71 29.66 19.15
C LEU A 455 17.11 29.14 19.49
N ASN A 456 17.19 27.91 20.02
CA ASN A 456 18.46 27.23 20.24
C ASN A 456 18.23 25.71 20.39
N MET A 457 19.09 24.91 19.76
CA MET A 457 19.01 23.44 19.84
C MET A 457 19.24 22.94 21.27
N ASN A 458 20.23 23.50 21.95
CA ASN A 458 20.56 23.16 23.30
C ASN A 458 20.12 24.29 24.27
N ARG A 459 20.12 24.01 25.57
CA ARG A 459 19.81 25.05 26.59
C ARG A 459 20.83 26.18 26.49
N PRO A 460 20.38 27.42 26.19
CA PRO A 460 21.25 28.57 26.27
C PRO A 460 21.82 28.77 27.68
N GLU A 461 23.06 29.23 27.80
CA GLU A 461 23.66 29.54 29.11
C GLU A 461 22.91 30.68 29.82
N LYS A 462 22.52 31.69 29.06
CA LYS A 462 21.83 32.88 29.56
C LYS A 462 20.88 33.46 28.52
N CYS A 463 19.88 34.19 28.97
CA CYS A 463 18.97 34.94 28.12
C CYS A 463 19.71 36.03 27.35
N PRO A 464 19.62 36.11 26.03
CA PRO A 464 20.28 37.15 25.24
C PRO A 464 19.73 38.55 25.53
N LYS A 465 18.51 38.68 26.11
CA LYS A 465 17.85 39.95 26.37
C LYS A 465 18.20 40.53 27.74
N CYS A 466 18.18 39.69 28.81
CA CYS A 466 18.37 40.18 30.17
C CYS A 466 19.57 39.54 30.89
N GLY A 467 20.25 38.57 30.31
CA GLY A 467 21.35 37.85 30.95
C GLY A 467 20.93 36.82 32.01
N GLY A 468 19.63 36.69 32.28
CA GLY A 468 19.12 35.75 33.29
C GLY A 468 19.31 34.28 32.89
N HIS A 469 19.34 33.40 33.88
CA HIS A 469 19.59 31.97 33.68
C HIS A 469 18.35 31.08 33.83
N ASN A 470 17.22 31.68 34.19
CA ASN A 470 15.96 30.94 34.36
C ASN A 470 15.27 30.70 33.04
N LEU A 471 15.77 29.73 32.28
CA LEU A 471 15.30 29.38 30.93
C LEU A 471 14.53 28.07 30.97
N ILE A 472 13.37 28.05 30.33
CA ILE A 472 12.54 26.88 30.14
C ILE A 472 12.35 26.60 28.63
N GLN A 473 12.52 25.35 28.26
CA GLN A 473 12.26 24.94 26.84
C GLN A 473 10.75 24.72 26.61
N ASP A 474 10.29 25.00 25.40
CA ASP A 474 8.95 24.65 24.97
C ASP A 474 8.65 23.18 25.30
N PRO A 475 7.53 22.88 26.01
CA PRO A 475 7.22 21.51 26.44
C PRO A 475 6.80 20.59 25.27
N ASP A 476 6.32 21.17 24.19
CA ASP A 476 5.78 20.45 23.06
C ASP A 476 6.87 19.82 22.21
N VAL A 477 6.52 18.78 21.47
CA VAL A 477 7.36 18.19 20.45
C VAL A 477 6.79 18.48 19.06
N LEU A 478 7.62 18.34 18.04
CA LEU A 478 7.19 18.45 16.65
C LEU A 478 6.38 17.23 16.23
N ASP A 479 5.45 17.44 15.34
CA ASP A 479 4.74 16.37 14.62
C ASP A 479 5.74 15.39 13.99
N THR A 480 5.47 14.10 14.06
CA THR A 480 6.28 13.02 13.45
C THR A 480 6.59 13.32 11.99
N TRP A 481 5.60 13.82 11.26
CA TRP A 481 5.72 14.13 9.84
C TRP A 481 6.72 15.26 9.54
N PHE A 482 7.07 16.08 10.52
CA PHE A 482 8.09 17.12 10.36
C PHE A 482 9.48 16.50 10.10
N SER A 483 9.89 15.56 10.92
CA SER A 483 11.16 14.84 10.70
C SER A 483 11.11 13.90 9.51
N SER A 484 9.97 13.23 9.30
CA SER A 484 9.78 12.29 8.20
C SER A 484 9.77 12.98 6.82
N ALA A 485 9.38 14.26 6.75
CA ALA A 485 9.46 15.06 5.54
C ALA A 485 10.90 15.35 5.08
N LEU A 486 11.86 15.29 5.99
CA LEU A 486 13.28 15.51 5.70
C LEU A 486 14.01 14.22 5.28
N TRP A 487 13.34 13.07 5.37
CA TRP A 487 13.93 11.75 5.22
C TRP A 487 14.78 11.56 3.97
N PRO A 488 14.37 11.99 2.76
CA PRO A 488 15.13 11.77 1.53
C PRO A 488 16.53 12.39 1.49
N PHE A 489 16.81 13.37 2.33
CA PHE A 489 18.10 14.07 2.37
C PHE A 489 18.76 14.06 3.76
N SER A 490 18.00 14.01 4.83
CA SER A 490 18.57 13.90 6.18
C SER A 490 19.34 12.60 6.38
N VAL A 491 18.90 11.49 5.75
CA VAL A 491 19.58 10.19 5.83
C VAL A 491 21.00 10.20 5.23
N PHE A 492 21.28 11.15 4.35
CA PHE A 492 22.59 11.37 3.74
C PHE A 492 23.40 12.48 4.40
N GLY A 493 22.97 12.96 5.56
CA GLY A 493 23.74 13.87 6.39
C GLY A 493 23.42 15.36 6.29
N TRP A 494 22.38 15.77 5.53
CA TRP A 494 21.96 17.17 5.55
C TRP A 494 21.70 17.65 7.00
N PRO A 495 22.12 18.88 7.38
CA PRO A 495 22.52 20.02 6.55
C PRO A 495 23.99 20.02 6.05
N GLU A 496 24.79 19.07 6.45
CA GLU A 496 26.17 18.95 5.96
C GLU A 496 26.19 18.57 4.46
N LYS A 497 27.15 19.13 3.73
CA LYS A 497 27.36 18.83 2.30
C LYS A 497 28.21 17.57 2.15
N THR A 498 27.67 16.42 2.53
CA THR A 498 28.38 15.14 2.47
C THR A 498 28.53 14.64 1.04
N GLU A 499 29.47 13.74 0.80
CA GLU A 499 29.64 13.08 -0.49
C GLU A 499 28.43 12.20 -0.82
N GLU A 500 27.87 11.51 0.17
CA GLU A 500 26.63 10.73 0.03
C GLU A 500 25.46 11.60 -0.42
N LEU A 501 25.24 12.76 0.21
CA LEU A 501 24.17 13.68 -0.16
C LEU A 501 24.32 14.16 -1.61
N ASN A 502 25.54 14.47 -2.04
CA ASN A 502 25.79 14.92 -3.41
C ASN A 502 25.57 13.82 -4.46
N TYR A 503 25.84 12.56 -4.11
CA TYR A 503 25.76 11.44 -5.04
C TYR A 503 24.38 10.77 -5.07
N TYR A 504 23.73 10.62 -3.91
CA TYR A 504 22.48 9.87 -3.77
C TYR A 504 21.21 10.73 -3.79
N TYR A 505 21.31 12.05 -3.65
CA TYR A 505 20.15 12.95 -3.71
C TYR A 505 20.09 13.70 -5.06
N PRO A 506 18.94 13.79 -5.75
CA PRO A 506 17.63 13.21 -5.40
C PRO A 506 17.62 11.69 -5.48
N THR A 507 16.75 11.05 -4.68
CA THR A 507 16.55 9.61 -4.76
C THR A 507 15.79 9.21 -6.02
N SER A 508 15.83 7.96 -6.43
CA SER A 508 15.31 7.52 -7.73
C SER A 508 13.81 7.33 -7.71
N VAL A 509 13.31 6.59 -6.73
CA VAL A 509 11.90 6.29 -6.58
C VAL A 509 11.52 6.20 -5.11
N LEU A 510 10.37 6.75 -4.78
CA LEU A 510 9.70 6.55 -3.51
C LEU A 510 8.56 5.55 -3.69
N VAL A 511 8.56 4.47 -2.91
CA VAL A 511 7.50 3.44 -2.91
C VAL A 511 6.63 3.63 -1.67
N THR A 512 5.34 3.83 -1.86
CA THR A 512 4.42 4.16 -0.76
C THR A 512 3.01 3.65 -0.98
N GLY A 513 2.27 3.42 0.10
CA GLY A 513 0.81 3.24 0.04
C GLY A 513 0.10 4.57 -0.24
N TYR A 514 -1.05 4.50 -0.88
CA TYR A 514 -1.81 5.73 -1.21
C TYR A 514 -2.28 6.52 0.03
N GLU A 515 -2.41 5.86 1.18
CA GLU A 515 -2.92 6.49 2.42
C GLU A 515 -1.98 7.57 2.97
N ILE A 516 -0.71 7.58 2.62
CA ILE A 516 0.27 8.55 3.11
C ILE A 516 0.83 9.50 2.04
N ILE A 517 0.17 9.59 0.88
CA ILE A 517 0.58 10.51 -0.18
C ILE A 517 0.56 11.96 0.33
N TYR A 518 -0.50 12.35 1.02
CA TYR A 518 -0.65 13.72 1.54
C TYR A 518 0.15 13.95 2.82
N LEU A 519 0.17 12.92 3.69
CA LEU A 519 0.88 12.96 4.97
C LEU A 519 2.40 13.03 4.80
N TRP A 520 2.92 12.34 3.78
CA TRP A 520 4.36 12.13 3.65
C TRP A 520 4.93 12.59 2.31
N VAL A 521 4.40 12.10 1.19
CA VAL A 521 4.97 12.43 -0.14
C VAL A 521 4.92 13.92 -0.41
N ALA A 522 3.77 14.56 -0.20
CA ALA A 522 3.60 15.99 -0.43
C ALA A 522 4.55 16.83 0.45
N ARG A 523 4.69 16.45 1.72
CA ARG A 523 5.58 17.12 2.66
C ARG A 523 7.05 16.94 2.31
N MET A 524 7.46 15.74 1.84
CA MET A 524 8.82 15.53 1.35
C MET A 524 9.12 16.36 0.10
N VAL A 525 8.17 16.48 -0.83
CA VAL A 525 8.37 17.30 -2.05
C VAL A 525 8.53 18.78 -1.67
N MET A 526 7.65 19.30 -0.82
CA MET A 526 7.76 20.68 -0.32
C MET A 526 9.07 20.92 0.42
N SER A 527 9.45 20.03 1.35
CA SER A 527 10.68 20.17 2.12
C SER A 527 11.94 20.03 1.26
N GLY A 528 11.93 19.14 0.27
CA GLY A 528 13.04 19.00 -0.68
C GLY A 528 13.24 20.25 -1.53
N LEU A 529 12.18 20.83 -2.05
CA LEU A 529 12.24 22.08 -2.80
C LEU A 529 12.68 23.24 -1.91
N GLU A 530 12.17 23.32 -0.68
CA GLU A 530 12.50 24.42 0.26
C GLU A 530 13.95 24.37 0.75
N HIS A 531 14.44 23.21 1.16
CA HIS A 531 15.75 23.10 1.81
C HIS A 531 16.88 22.70 0.86
N MET A 532 16.58 21.97 -0.22
CA MET A 532 17.56 21.46 -1.16
C MET A 532 17.49 22.15 -2.55
N GLY A 533 16.44 22.92 -2.82
CA GLY A 533 16.20 23.60 -4.11
C GLY A 533 15.90 22.63 -5.27
N ARG A 534 15.62 21.38 -4.98
CA ARG A 534 15.32 20.31 -5.96
C ARG A 534 14.32 19.33 -5.38
N VAL A 535 13.59 18.62 -6.26
CA VAL A 535 12.68 17.54 -5.84
C VAL A 535 13.44 16.43 -5.09
N PRO A 536 12.81 15.78 -4.09
CA PRO A 536 13.49 14.76 -3.29
C PRO A 536 13.64 13.42 -4.01
N PHE A 537 12.81 13.15 -4.99
CA PHE A 537 12.79 11.94 -5.82
C PHE A 537 12.15 12.24 -7.18
N SER A 538 12.57 11.49 -8.21
CA SER A 538 12.04 11.67 -9.57
C SER A 538 10.73 10.91 -9.80
N HIS A 539 10.49 9.82 -9.06
CA HIS A 539 9.33 8.95 -9.24
C HIS A 539 8.68 8.62 -7.90
N VAL A 540 7.36 8.45 -7.93
CA VAL A 540 6.54 7.97 -6.80
C VAL A 540 5.75 6.76 -7.26
N TYR A 541 6.09 5.59 -6.74
CA TYR A 541 5.32 4.36 -6.94
C TYR A 541 4.27 4.22 -5.84
N VAL A 542 3.01 4.28 -6.22
CA VAL A 542 1.87 4.21 -5.30
C VAL A 542 1.23 2.84 -5.39
N HIS A 543 1.28 2.08 -4.30
CA HIS A 543 0.61 0.78 -4.20
C HIS A 543 -0.67 0.86 -3.38
N GLY A 544 -1.56 -0.13 -3.58
CA GLY A 544 -2.77 -0.31 -2.78
C GLY A 544 -2.49 -0.91 -1.41
N ILE A 545 -3.56 -1.10 -0.64
CA ILE A 545 -3.51 -1.69 0.70
C ILE A 545 -3.81 -3.18 0.61
N VAL A 546 -3.12 -3.97 1.44
CA VAL A 546 -3.44 -5.38 1.61
C VAL A 546 -4.66 -5.50 2.53
N ARG A 547 -5.75 -6.09 2.01
CA ARG A 547 -7.02 -6.34 2.72
C ARG A 547 -7.17 -7.82 3.03
N ASP A 548 -8.06 -8.15 3.94
CA ASP A 548 -8.42 -9.54 4.17
C ASP A 548 -9.21 -10.13 2.96
N LYS A 549 -9.46 -11.42 2.99
CA LYS A 549 -10.21 -12.14 1.93
C LYS A 549 -11.64 -11.62 1.69
N HIS A 550 -12.18 -10.83 2.60
CA HIS A 550 -13.50 -10.19 2.51
C HIS A 550 -13.42 -8.72 2.09
N GLY A 551 -12.23 -8.23 1.71
CA GLY A 551 -12.00 -6.85 1.30
C GLY A 551 -11.97 -5.84 2.44
N LYS A 552 -11.91 -6.26 3.71
CA LYS A 552 -11.80 -5.36 4.87
C LYS A 552 -10.34 -5.00 5.14
N LYS A 553 -10.12 -3.75 5.54
CA LYS A 553 -8.79 -3.30 6.00
C LYS A 553 -8.32 -4.15 7.18
N MET A 554 -7.09 -4.64 7.13
CA MET A 554 -6.50 -5.38 8.24
C MET A 554 -6.16 -4.44 9.38
N SER A 555 -6.63 -4.74 10.59
CA SER A 555 -6.28 -4.00 11.79
C SER A 555 -6.18 -4.92 13.01
N LYS A 556 -5.32 -4.55 13.97
CA LYS A 556 -5.17 -5.31 15.22
C LYS A 556 -6.46 -5.36 16.04
N SER A 557 -7.28 -4.30 15.94
CA SER A 557 -8.58 -4.22 16.63
C SER A 557 -9.63 -5.17 16.07
N LEU A 558 -9.55 -5.50 14.76
CA LEU A 558 -10.45 -6.45 14.11
C LEU A 558 -9.96 -7.90 14.22
N GLY A 559 -8.73 -8.12 14.69
CA GLY A 559 -8.14 -9.46 14.80
C GLY A 559 -7.85 -10.16 13.46
N ASN A 560 -7.87 -9.43 12.33
CA ASN A 560 -7.71 -9.96 10.99
C ASN A 560 -6.30 -9.68 10.39
N VAL A 561 -5.36 -9.23 11.23
CA VAL A 561 -3.97 -8.99 10.79
C VAL A 561 -3.26 -10.31 10.57
N ILE A 562 -2.67 -10.46 9.39
CA ILE A 562 -1.82 -11.60 9.03
C ILE A 562 -0.36 -11.20 9.24
N ASP A 563 0.36 -11.97 10.05
CA ASP A 563 1.80 -11.82 10.22
C ASP A 563 2.53 -12.44 9.02
N PRO A 564 3.32 -11.67 8.28
CA PRO A 564 4.09 -12.19 7.15
C PRO A 564 5.05 -13.32 7.53
N LEU A 565 5.59 -13.32 8.75
CA LEU A 565 6.49 -14.40 9.20
C LEU A 565 5.78 -15.74 9.31
N THR A 566 4.52 -15.75 9.74
CA THR A 566 3.72 -16.99 9.77
C THR A 566 3.55 -17.57 8.36
N MET A 567 3.36 -16.71 7.35
CA MET A 567 3.25 -17.13 5.96
C MET A 567 4.58 -17.63 5.41
N ILE A 568 5.66 -16.95 5.74
CA ILE A 568 7.03 -17.35 5.38
C ILE A 568 7.37 -18.71 5.99
N ASP A 569 7.13 -18.92 7.27
CA ASP A 569 7.42 -20.18 7.95
C ASP A 569 6.62 -21.37 7.34
N LYS A 570 5.43 -21.11 6.80
CA LYS A 570 4.55 -22.14 6.23
C LYS A 570 4.81 -22.44 4.76
N TYR A 571 5.12 -21.44 3.96
CA TYR A 571 5.17 -21.53 2.50
C TYR A 571 6.52 -21.15 1.88
N GLY A 572 7.39 -20.50 2.63
CA GLY A 572 8.65 -19.90 2.17
C GLY A 572 8.50 -18.44 1.70
N THR A 573 9.60 -17.74 1.80
CA THR A 573 9.70 -16.31 1.45
C THR A 573 9.40 -16.06 -0.03
N ASP A 574 10.00 -16.86 -0.92
CA ASP A 574 9.83 -16.66 -2.37
C ASP A 574 8.39 -16.89 -2.82
N ALA A 575 7.67 -17.87 -2.24
CA ALA A 575 6.27 -18.11 -2.52
C ALA A 575 5.39 -16.93 -2.12
N MET A 576 5.64 -16.35 -0.94
CA MET A 576 4.92 -15.19 -0.46
C MET A 576 5.23 -13.95 -1.31
N ARG A 577 6.52 -13.67 -1.58
CA ARG A 577 6.95 -12.54 -2.42
C ARG A 577 6.34 -12.59 -3.81
N PHE A 578 6.47 -13.74 -4.50
CA PHE A 578 5.88 -13.94 -5.82
C PHE A 578 4.37 -13.63 -5.81
N THR A 579 3.64 -14.16 -4.82
CA THR A 579 2.19 -13.97 -4.72
C THR A 579 1.79 -12.51 -4.55
N ILE A 580 2.43 -11.79 -3.62
CA ILE A 580 2.08 -10.37 -3.37
C ILE A 580 2.52 -9.45 -4.52
N LEU A 581 3.66 -9.73 -5.15
CA LEU A 581 4.15 -8.96 -6.29
C LEU A 581 3.30 -9.14 -7.54
N SER A 582 2.82 -10.37 -7.81
CA SER A 582 1.94 -10.65 -8.94
C SER A 582 0.57 -9.97 -8.82
N GLN A 583 0.14 -9.61 -7.61
CA GLN A 583 -1.16 -8.98 -7.33
C GLN A 583 -1.07 -7.46 -7.13
N ALA A 584 0.13 -6.88 -7.13
CA ALA A 584 0.37 -5.47 -6.84
C ALA A 584 -0.02 -4.52 -8.00
N ILE A 585 -1.21 -4.70 -8.57
CA ILE A 585 -1.69 -3.95 -9.73
C ILE A 585 -1.92 -2.47 -9.35
N GLY A 586 -1.21 -1.61 -9.98
CA GLY A 586 -1.16 -0.15 -9.88
C GLY A 586 -2.19 0.55 -8.97
N GLY A 587 -1.87 0.78 -7.70
CA GLY A 587 -2.69 1.53 -6.75
C GLY A 587 -3.98 0.85 -6.28
N LYS A 588 -4.28 -0.38 -6.73
CA LYS A 588 -5.46 -1.13 -6.32
C LYS A 588 -5.19 -1.93 -5.05
N ASP A 589 -6.21 -2.03 -4.20
CA ASP A 589 -6.16 -2.87 -3.01
C ASP A 589 -6.07 -4.36 -3.36
N ILE A 590 -5.31 -5.10 -2.56
CA ILE A 590 -5.03 -6.51 -2.77
C ILE A 590 -5.85 -7.33 -1.76
N PRO A 591 -6.89 -8.07 -2.20
CA PRO A 591 -7.55 -9.05 -1.34
C PRO A 591 -6.61 -10.25 -1.14
N PHE A 592 -6.02 -10.31 0.03
CA PHE A 592 -5.05 -11.36 0.35
C PHE A 592 -5.75 -12.63 0.81
N SER A 593 -5.37 -13.75 0.21
CA SER A 593 -5.78 -15.08 0.66
C SER A 593 -4.58 -16.02 0.78
N GLU A 594 -4.66 -16.94 1.72
CA GLU A 594 -3.61 -17.94 1.93
C GLU A 594 -3.55 -18.94 0.76
N GLU A 595 -4.67 -19.19 0.10
CA GLU A 595 -4.77 -20.07 -1.07
C GLU A 595 -3.94 -19.53 -2.25
N ALA A 596 -3.82 -18.22 -2.40
CA ALA A 596 -2.99 -17.63 -3.44
C ALA A 596 -1.49 -17.97 -3.26
N ILE A 597 -1.02 -18.07 -2.00
CA ILE A 597 0.38 -18.41 -1.72
C ILE A 597 0.69 -19.86 -2.13
N VAL A 598 -0.30 -20.74 -2.08
CA VAL A 598 -0.14 -22.13 -2.56
C VAL A 598 0.23 -22.15 -4.05
N GLY A 599 -0.34 -21.24 -4.86
CA GLY A 599 0.05 -21.03 -6.26
C GLY A 599 1.53 -20.67 -6.39
N GLY A 600 1.97 -19.68 -5.62
CA GLY A 600 3.39 -19.27 -5.56
C GLY A 600 4.32 -20.40 -5.13
N ARG A 601 3.97 -21.19 -4.11
CA ARG A 601 4.73 -22.35 -3.68
C ARG A 601 4.83 -23.41 -4.80
N ASN A 602 3.76 -23.66 -5.52
CA ASN A 602 3.76 -24.61 -6.63
C ASN A 602 4.70 -24.13 -7.75
N PHE A 603 4.76 -22.83 -7.99
CA PHE A 603 5.69 -22.25 -8.96
C PHE A 603 7.15 -22.43 -8.51
N VAL A 604 7.48 -22.15 -7.25
CA VAL A 604 8.80 -22.45 -6.66
C VAL A 604 9.18 -23.90 -6.88
N ASN A 605 8.27 -24.82 -6.58
CA ASN A 605 8.50 -26.26 -6.77
C ASN A 605 8.70 -26.65 -8.25
N LYS A 606 7.97 -26.01 -9.18
CA LYS A 606 8.13 -26.23 -10.63
C LYS A 606 9.55 -25.84 -11.08
N ILE A 607 10.01 -24.63 -10.71
CA ILE A 607 11.37 -24.13 -11.02
C ILE A 607 12.43 -25.09 -10.47
N TYR A 608 12.27 -25.51 -9.23
CA TYR A 608 13.20 -26.42 -8.58
C TYR A 608 13.25 -27.80 -9.25
N ASN A 609 12.10 -28.36 -9.65
CA ASN A 609 12.03 -29.63 -10.36
C ASN A 609 12.64 -29.57 -11.76
N VAL A 610 12.49 -28.46 -12.48
CA VAL A 610 13.16 -28.23 -13.76
C VAL A 610 14.69 -28.27 -13.57
N SER A 611 15.19 -27.57 -12.56
CA SER A 611 16.63 -27.60 -12.25
C SER A 611 17.13 -29.03 -12.00
N ARG A 612 16.38 -29.82 -11.22
CA ARG A 612 16.73 -31.22 -10.97
C ARG A 612 16.72 -32.06 -12.23
N PHE A 613 15.73 -31.87 -13.10
CA PHE A 613 15.67 -32.54 -14.38
C PHE A 613 16.91 -32.22 -15.25
N ILE A 614 17.30 -30.97 -15.34
CA ILE A 614 18.52 -30.57 -16.04
C ILE A 614 19.74 -31.24 -15.41
N GLN A 615 19.87 -31.18 -14.08
CA GLN A 615 21.00 -31.77 -13.35
C GLN A 615 21.14 -33.29 -13.57
N MET A 616 20.05 -34.02 -13.67
CA MET A 616 20.09 -35.49 -13.93
C MET A 616 20.65 -35.83 -15.32
N ASN A 617 20.66 -34.90 -16.25
CA ASN A 617 21.18 -35.06 -17.60
C ASN A 617 22.59 -34.51 -17.80
N LEU A 618 23.09 -33.73 -16.82
CA LEU A 618 24.43 -33.14 -16.90
C LEU A 618 25.56 -34.18 -16.76
N PRO A 619 26.73 -33.97 -17.35
CA PRO A 619 27.89 -34.83 -17.15
C PRO A 619 28.37 -34.77 -15.69
N GLU A 620 28.86 -35.93 -15.17
CA GLU A 620 29.39 -36.02 -13.81
C GLU A 620 30.55 -35.06 -13.57
N THR A 621 31.47 -34.93 -14.56
CA THR A 621 32.52 -33.93 -14.48
C THR A 621 32.01 -32.60 -14.99
N PRO A 622 31.93 -31.55 -14.13
CA PRO A 622 31.48 -30.24 -14.55
C PRO A 622 32.35 -29.64 -15.67
N ARG A 623 31.70 -29.12 -16.69
CA ARG A 623 32.29 -28.34 -17.76
C ARG A 623 31.33 -27.26 -18.19
N VAL A 624 31.82 -26.15 -18.68
CA VAL A 624 30.96 -25.09 -19.23
C VAL A 624 30.22 -25.62 -20.45
N MET A 625 28.91 -25.57 -20.37
CA MET A 625 27.97 -26.07 -21.39
C MET A 625 27.02 -25.02 -21.92
N ALA A 626 26.71 -23.99 -21.13
CA ALA A 626 25.83 -22.91 -21.55
C ALA A 626 26.44 -22.20 -22.77
N ALA A 627 25.92 -22.48 -23.94
CA ALA A 627 26.37 -21.86 -25.18
C ALA A 627 25.42 -20.75 -25.61
N ALA A 628 25.96 -19.62 -26.04
CA ALA A 628 25.19 -18.65 -26.81
C ALA A 628 24.69 -19.31 -28.11
N PRO A 629 23.44 -19.04 -28.54
CA PRO A 629 22.82 -19.69 -29.69
C PRO A 629 23.51 -19.36 -31.03
N ALA A 630 24.38 -18.36 -31.07
CA ALA A 630 25.07 -17.95 -32.28
C ALA A 630 25.98 -19.08 -32.83
N GLY A 631 25.67 -19.53 -34.05
CA GLY A 631 26.46 -20.57 -34.74
C GLY A 631 26.01 -22.01 -34.46
N LEU A 632 24.94 -22.22 -33.71
CA LEU A 632 24.32 -23.54 -33.52
C LEU A 632 23.31 -23.81 -34.65
N GLU A 633 23.24 -25.07 -35.10
CA GLU A 633 22.14 -25.54 -35.94
C GLU A 633 20.91 -25.77 -35.08
N LEU A 634 19.91 -24.90 -35.22
CA LEU A 634 18.72 -24.89 -34.36
C LEU A 634 17.56 -25.61 -35.03
N GLU A 635 16.75 -26.33 -34.23
CA GLU A 635 15.44 -26.80 -34.71
C GLU A 635 14.36 -25.74 -34.48
N LEU A 636 13.22 -25.88 -35.16
CA LEU A 636 12.09 -24.96 -35.03
C LEU A 636 11.71 -24.68 -33.56
N ALA A 637 11.70 -25.71 -32.72
CA ALA A 637 11.41 -25.55 -31.27
C ALA A 637 12.49 -24.76 -30.53
N ASP A 638 13.76 -24.87 -30.94
CA ASP A 638 14.87 -24.11 -30.36
C ASP A 638 14.79 -22.62 -30.76
N GLU A 639 14.51 -22.36 -32.03
CA GLU A 639 14.30 -20.99 -32.53
C GLU A 639 13.12 -20.33 -31.85
N TRP A 640 11.99 -21.05 -31.76
CA TRP A 640 10.78 -20.57 -31.09
C TRP A 640 11.03 -20.20 -29.63
N ILE A 641 11.65 -21.11 -28.83
CA ILE A 641 11.80 -20.85 -27.39
C ILE A 641 12.81 -19.71 -27.14
N LEU A 642 13.81 -19.54 -28.00
CA LEU A 642 14.74 -18.41 -27.93
C LEU A 642 14.05 -17.09 -28.27
N GLU A 643 13.17 -17.08 -29.26
CA GLU A 643 12.37 -15.91 -29.61
C GLU A 643 11.46 -15.53 -28.45
N ARG A 644 10.79 -16.50 -27.84
CA ARG A 644 9.92 -16.31 -26.66
C ARG A 644 10.72 -15.82 -25.44
N TYR A 645 11.89 -16.40 -25.21
CA TYR A 645 12.79 -15.98 -24.13
C TYR A 645 13.21 -14.51 -24.29
N ASN A 646 13.67 -14.12 -25.48
CA ASN A 646 14.07 -12.75 -25.75
C ASN A 646 12.89 -11.76 -25.63
N SER A 647 11.74 -12.12 -26.15
CA SER A 647 10.51 -11.32 -26.05
C SER A 647 10.08 -11.14 -24.58
N THR A 648 10.23 -12.18 -23.76
CA THR A 648 9.93 -12.11 -22.33
C THR A 648 10.89 -11.16 -21.60
N LEU A 649 12.20 -11.24 -21.89
CA LEU A 649 13.18 -10.33 -21.31
C LEU A 649 12.90 -8.87 -21.68
N GLU A 650 12.51 -8.61 -22.92
CA GLU A 650 12.14 -7.27 -23.37
C GLU A 650 10.87 -6.78 -22.66
N THR A 651 9.84 -7.65 -22.51
CA THR A 651 8.63 -7.33 -21.74
C THR A 651 9.01 -6.95 -20.31
N VAL A 652 9.88 -7.73 -19.65
CA VAL A 652 10.32 -7.42 -18.29
C VAL A 652 11.08 -6.09 -18.25
N ARG A 653 11.95 -5.83 -19.21
CA ARG A 653 12.74 -4.58 -19.28
C ARG A 653 11.83 -3.35 -19.37
N VAL A 654 10.84 -3.41 -20.27
CA VAL A 654 9.87 -2.32 -20.44
C VAL A 654 9.01 -2.15 -19.19
N SER A 655 8.45 -3.25 -18.67
CA SER A 655 7.60 -3.21 -17.49
C SER A 655 8.35 -2.71 -16.25
N MET A 656 9.60 -3.11 -16.06
CA MET A 656 10.43 -2.61 -14.94
C MET A 656 10.76 -1.12 -15.08
N ALA A 657 10.97 -0.64 -16.31
CA ALA A 657 11.18 0.79 -16.58
C ALA A 657 9.92 1.62 -16.27
N ASP A 658 8.75 1.04 -16.49
CA ASP A 658 7.44 1.62 -16.20
C ASP A 658 6.94 1.28 -14.78
N TYR A 659 7.77 0.67 -13.94
CA TYR A 659 7.39 0.23 -12.59
C TYR A 659 6.20 -0.74 -12.55
N ASP A 660 5.90 -1.44 -13.66
CA ASP A 660 4.87 -2.49 -13.71
C ASP A 660 5.45 -3.85 -13.31
N ILE A 661 5.70 -4.00 -12.00
CA ILE A 661 6.25 -5.22 -11.44
C ILE A 661 5.33 -6.43 -11.66
N PRO A 662 3.99 -6.35 -11.50
CA PRO A 662 3.09 -7.47 -11.81
C PRO A 662 3.21 -7.99 -13.23
N ALA A 663 3.33 -7.11 -14.23
CA ALA A 663 3.51 -7.50 -15.62
C ALA A 663 4.84 -8.25 -15.82
N SER A 664 5.92 -7.78 -15.18
CA SER A 664 7.22 -8.47 -15.20
C SER A 664 7.15 -9.87 -14.62
N VAL A 665 6.52 -10.01 -13.45
CA VAL A 665 6.34 -11.30 -12.76
C VAL A 665 5.45 -12.24 -13.58
N GLY A 666 4.37 -11.72 -14.15
CA GLY A 666 3.44 -12.47 -15.01
C GLY A 666 4.10 -13.00 -16.29
N ALA A 667 4.89 -12.17 -16.97
CA ALA A 667 5.62 -12.56 -18.17
C ALA A 667 6.62 -13.71 -17.90
N LEU A 668 7.39 -13.61 -16.82
CA LEU A 668 8.32 -14.66 -16.40
C LEU A 668 7.62 -15.96 -16.00
N TYR A 669 6.48 -15.84 -15.32
CA TYR A 669 5.66 -16.99 -14.95
C TYR A 669 5.16 -17.72 -16.18
N SER A 670 4.48 -17.02 -17.11
CA SER A 670 3.93 -17.61 -18.33
C SER A 670 5.02 -18.22 -19.20
N PHE A 671 6.14 -17.52 -19.39
CA PHE A 671 7.26 -18.08 -20.14
C PHE A 671 7.77 -19.38 -19.54
N LEU A 672 8.04 -19.38 -18.24
CA LEU A 672 8.66 -20.56 -17.62
C LEU A 672 7.66 -21.71 -17.47
N TRP A 673 6.42 -21.44 -17.05
CA TRP A 673 5.42 -22.47 -16.83
C TRP A 673 4.82 -22.99 -18.12
N ASP A 674 4.23 -22.07 -18.90
CA ASP A 674 3.39 -22.46 -20.04
C ASP A 674 4.23 -22.81 -21.28
N GLU A 675 5.35 -22.07 -21.54
CA GLU A 675 6.13 -22.23 -22.74
C GLU A 675 7.35 -23.15 -22.55
N PHE A 676 8.21 -22.82 -21.59
CA PHE A 676 9.44 -23.57 -21.35
C PHE A 676 9.18 -24.96 -20.79
N CYS A 677 8.37 -25.08 -19.74
CA CYS A 677 8.12 -26.38 -19.09
C CYS A 677 7.14 -27.26 -19.83
N ASP A 678 5.99 -26.71 -20.26
CA ASP A 678 4.91 -27.53 -20.79
C ASP A 678 5.10 -27.89 -22.28
N TRP A 679 5.94 -27.12 -23.00
CA TRP A 679 6.23 -27.37 -24.39
C TRP A 679 7.70 -27.67 -24.65
N TYR A 680 8.60 -26.68 -24.47
CA TYR A 680 9.98 -26.84 -24.91
C TYR A 680 10.69 -28.01 -24.24
N LEU A 681 10.57 -28.11 -22.91
CA LEU A 681 11.23 -29.18 -22.17
C LEU A 681 10.75 -30.58 -22.62
N GLU A 682 9.46 -30.73 -22.91
CA GLU A 682 8.90 -31.99 -23.40
C GLU A 682 9.39 -32.33 -24.82
N LEU A 683 9.59 -31.34 -25.68
CA LEU A 683 10.18 -31.51 -27.01
C LEU A 683 11.69 -31.83 -26.94
N ALA A 684 12.38 -31.26 -25.97
CA ALA A 684 13.81 -31.46 -25.75
C ALA A 684 14.16 -32.85 -25.21
N LYS A 685 13.28 -33.49 -24.40
CA LYS A 685 13.52 -34.77 -23.72
C LYS A 685 14.05 -35.90 -24.63
N PRO A 686 13.50 -36.20 -25.85
CA PRO A 686 14.03 -37.24 -26.70
C PRO A 686 15.44 -36.98 -27.19
N ARG A 687 15.73 -35.70 -27.46
CA ARG A 687 17.02 -35.28 -27.99
C ARG A 687 18.16 -35.43 -26.97
N LEU A 688 17.81 -35.43 -25.66
CA LEU A 688 18.75 -35.74 -24.58
C LEU A 688 19.23 -37.19 -24.57
N GLU A 689 18.60 -38.09 -25.34
CA GLU A 689 18.97 -39.49 -25.48
C GLU A 689 19.77 -39.76 -26.79
N THR A 690 20.03 -38.71 -27.58
CA THR A 690 20.73 -38.78 -28.87
C THR A 690 22.10 -38.13 -28.81
N GLU A 691 22.85 -38.12 -29.93
CA GLU A 691 24.11 -37.38 -30.10
C GLU A 691 23.93 -35.85 -29.92
N ASP A 692 22.71 -35.36 -30.02
CA ASP A 692 22.36 -33.93 -29.85
C ASP A 692 22.31 -33.48 -28.37
N LYS A 693 22.53 -34.38 -27.45
CA LYS A 693 22.39 -34.16 -26.00
C LYS A 693 23.13 -32.88 -25.50
N ASP A 694 24.39 -32.76 -25.85
CA ASP A 694 25.21 -31.65 -25.34
C ASP A 694 24.73 -30.29 -25.84
N ARG A 695 24.26 -30.21 -27.10
CA ARG A 695 23.68 -29.00 -27.69
C ARG A 695 22.40 -28.60 -26.98
N VAL A 696 21.50 -29.57 -26.80
CA VAL A 696 20.22 -29.36 -26.12
C VAL A 696 20.44 -28.94 -24.67
N LEU A 697 21.37 -29.58 -23.95
CA LEU A 697 21.70 -29.18 -22.57
C LEU A 697 22.31 -27.79 -22.52
N GLY A 698 23.17 -27.44 -23.49
CA GLY A 698 23.74 -26.12 -23.58
C GLY A 698 22.66 -25.05 -23.72
N LEU A 699 21.67 -25.28 -24.58
CA LEU A 699 20.55 -24.37 -24.81
C LEU A 699 19.62 -24.29 -23.61
N LEU A 700 19.28 -25.44 -22.99
CA LEU A 700 18.49 -25.49 -21.74
C LEU A 700 19.18 -24.68 -20.62
N LEU A 701 20.49 -24.84 -20.44
CA LEU A 701 21.26 -24.08 -19.45
C LEU A 701 21.30 -22.59 -19.76
N HIS A 702 21.45 -22.22 -21.04
CA HIS A 702 21.45 -20.80 -21.45
C HIS A 702 20.13 -20.13 -21.12
N ILE A 703 19.00 -20.70 -21.55
CA ILE A 703 17.66 -20.14 -21.34
C ILE A 703 17.29 -20.17 -19.85
N PHE A 704 17.44 -21.32 -19.20
CA PHE A 704 17.07 -21.48 -17.80
C PHE A 704 17.97 -20.66 -16.87
N GLY A 705 19.28 -20.62 -17.11
CA GLY A 705 20.21 -19.78 -16.37
C GLY A 705 19.90 -18.29 -16.50
N GLY A 706 19.54 -17.84 -17.72
CA GLY A 706 19.08 -16.47 -17.93
C GLY A 706 17.74 -16.19 -17.24
N THR A 707 16.81 -17.15 -17.27
CA THR A 707 15.52 -17.03 -16.59
C THR A 707 15.68 -16.95 -15.06
N LEU A 708 16.63 -17.70 -14.48
CA LEU A 708 16.97 -17.58 -13.05
C LEU A 708 17.48 -16.19 -12.69
N LYS A 709 18.32 -15.58 -13.55
CA LYS A 709 18.79 -14.20 -13.36
C LYS A 709 17.62 -13.22 -13.43
N ALA A 710 16.70 -13.43 -14.39
CA ALA A 710 15.53 -12.58 -14.56
C ALA A 710 14.52 -12.68 -13.39
N LEU A 711 14.37 -13.87 -12.80
CA LEU A 711 13.50 -14.12 -11.64
C LEU A 711 14.11 -13.67 -10.30
N HIS A 712 15.43 -13.53 -10.20
CA HIS A 712 16.12 -13.26 -8.93
C HIS A 712 15.63 -12.02 -8.18
N PRO A 713 15.25 -10.90 -8.83
CA PRO A 713 14.67 -9.75 -8.14
C PRO A 713 13.40 -10.08 -7.38
N PHE A 714 12.63 -11.04 -7.83
CA PHE A 714 11.30 -11.38 -7.30
C PHE A 714 11.35 -12.58 -6.35
N MET A 715 12.20 -13.56 -6.64
CA MET A 715 12.32 -14.85 -5.93
C MET A 715 13.80 -15.16 -5.62
N PRO A 716 14.42 -14.44 -4.67
CA PRO A 716 15.85 -14.44 -4.51
C PRO A 716 16.46 -15.76 -4.00
N TYR A 717 15.74 -16.50 -3.15
CA TYR A 717 16.33 -17.66 -2.47
C TYR A 717 16.40 -18.91 -3.34
N VAL A 718 15.28 -19.29 -3.97
CA VAL A 718 15.24 -20.47 -4.85
C VAL A 718 16.11 -20.28 -6.07
N THR A 719 16.16 -19.07 -6.61
CA THR A 719 17.01 -18.78 -7.77
C THR A 719 18.49 -18.80 -7.43
N GLU A 720 18.89 -18.31 -6.25
CA GLU A 720 20.27 -18.39 -5.76
C GLU A 720 20.69 -19.84 -5.52
N GLU A 721 19.84 -20.65 -4.87
CA GLU A 721 20.13 -22.05 -4.57
C GLU A 721 20.32 -22.86 -5.85
N ILE A 722 19.45 -22.66 -6.83
CA ILE A 722 19.54 -23.35 -8.12
C ILE A 722 20.78 -22.88 -8.88
N PHE A 723 21.00 -21.56 -8.96
CA PHE A 723 22.15 -21.01 -9.64
C PHE A 723 23.47 -21.52 -9.09
N ALA A 724 23.63 -21.55 -7.78
CA ALA A 724 24.82 -22.07 -7.13
C ALA A 724 25.12 -23.52 -7.52
N SER A 725 24.08 -24.32 -7.72
CA SER A 725 24.20 -25.73 -8.13
C SER A 725 24.54 -25.91 -9.62
N LEU A 726 24.13 -24.97 -10.49
CA LEU A 726 24.34 -25.01 -11.93
C LEU A 726 25.57 -24.18 -12.37
N LYS A 727 26.10 -23.35 -11.52
CA LYS A 727 27.17 -22.42 -11.79
C LYS A 727 28.38 -23.01 -12.53
N PRO A 728 28.88 -24.23 -12.19
CA PRO A 728 30.02 -24.83 -12.91
C PRO A 728 29.74 -25.11 -14.39
N TYR A 729 28.46 -25.28 -14.75
CA TYR A 729 28.02 -25.55 -16.11
C TYR A 729 27.64 -24.29 -16.88
N LEU A 730 27.29 -23.22 -16.13
CA LEU A 730 26.95 -21.91 -16.68
C LEU A 730 28.22 -21.07 -17.04
N GLY A 731 29.38 -21.46 -16.56
CA GLY A 731 30.62 -20.71 -16.79
C GLY A 731 30.72 -19.40 -16.01
N SER A 732 29.92 -19.23 -14.95
CA SER A 732 29.97 -18.05 -14.10
C SER A 732 31.12 -18.11 -13.08
N ASP A 733 31.84 -16.98 -12.91
CA ASP A 733 32.85 -16.76 -11.87
C ASP A 733 32.26 -16.02 -10.63
N LYS A 734 31.06 -15.49 -10.74
CA LYS A 734 30.42 -14.67 -9.69
C LYS A 734 30.04 -15.49 -8.46
N PRO A 735 30.34 -15.02 -7.24
CA PRO A 735 30.02 -15.77 -6.02
C PRO A 735 28.52 -15.89 -5.74
N PHE A 736 27.73 -14.94 -6.20
CA PHE A 736 26.27 -14.83 -5.98
C PHE A 736 25.55 -14.42 -7.25
N LEU A 737 24.31 -14.85 -7.40
CA LEU A 737 23.46 -14.51 -8.53
C LEU A 737 23.21 -12.99 -8.65
N LEU A 738 23.06 -12.29 -7.52
CA LEU A 738 22.91 -10.83 -7.50
C LEU A 738 24.14 -10.06 -8.07
N LYS A 739 25.29 -10.71 -8.19
CA LYS A 739 26.50 -10.15 -8.83
C LYS A 739 26.59 -10.42 -10.33
N GLU A 740 25.68 -11.22 -10.85
CA GLU A 740 25.53 -11.45 -12.27
C GLU A 740 24.93 -10.22 -12.95
N THR A 741 25.21 -10.07 -14.23
CA THR A 741 24.53 -9.08 -15.07
C THR A 741 23.13 -9.57 -15.39
N TYR A 742 22.12 -8.68 -15.29
CA TYR A 742 20.77 -8.98 -15.75
C TYR A 742 20.82 -9.39 -17.22
N PRO A 743 20.08 -10.44 -17.64
CA PRO A 743 20.17 -10.91 -19.01
C PRO A 743 19.77 -9.80 -19.99
N GLY A 744 20.66 -9.52 -20.92
CA GLY A 744 20.42 -8.53 -21.97
C GLY A 744 19.55 -9.07 -23.10
N GLU A 745 19.13 -8.16 -23.96
CA GLU A 745 18.42 -8.51 -25.20
C GLU A 745 19.32 -9.38 -26.08
N GLY A 746 18.88 -10.61 -26.32
CA GLY A 746 19.34 -11.31 -27.51
C GLY A 746 18.78 -10.57 -28.73
N LYS A 747 19.52 -10.51 -29.84
CA LYS A 747 18.94 -9.99 -31.08
C LYS A 747 17.72 -10.82 -31.40
N THR A 748 16.54 -10.24 -31.27
CA THR A 748 15.30 -10.82 -31.78
C THR A 748 15.41 -10.80 -33.31
N GLY A 749 15.88 -11.91 -33.89
CA GLY A 749 15.55 -12.15 -35.28
C GLY A 749 14.01 -12.23 -35.32
N VAL A 750 13.36 -11.36 -36.05
CA VAL A 750 11.95 -11.51 -36.38
C VAL A 750 11.87 -12.70 -37.32
N GLY A 751 11.83 -13.92 -36.74
CA GLY A 751 11.67 -15.17 -37.44
C GLY A 751 10.19 -15.55 -37.53
N SER A 752 9.85 -16.46 -38.42
CA SER A 752 8.55 -17.08 -38.51
C SER A 752 8.34 -18.20 -37.47
N ALA A 753 9.36 -18.46 -36.64
CA ALA A 753 9.41 -19.61 -35.75
C ALA A 753 8.25 -19.61 -34.72
N ALA A 754 7.91 -18.44 -34.19
CA ALA A 754 6.77 -18.32 -33.25
C ALA A 754 5.46 -18.69 -33.96
N ALA A 755 5.17 -18.11 -35.12
CA ALA A 755 3.94 -18.35 -35.85
C ALA A 755 3.85 -19.80 -36.36
N ASP A 756 4.99 -20.38 -36.77
CA ASP A 756 5.03 -21.76 -37.21
C ASP A 756 4.87 -22.75 -36.04
N MET A 757 5.48 -22.47 -34.90
CA MET A 757 5.31 -23.34 -33.73
C MET A 757 3.90 -23.24 -33.14
N GLU A 758 3.24 -22.08 -33.19
CA GLU A 758 1.83 -21.93 -32.78
C GLU A 758 0.91 -22.88 -33.57
N LYS A 759 1.13 -23.08 -34.85
CA LYS A 759 0.33 -24.06 -35.64
C LYS A 759 0.47 -25.49 -35.11
N PHE A 760 1.68 -25.90 -34.72
CA PHE A 760 1.89 -27.19 -34.07
C PHE A 760 1.19 -27.26 -32.72
N MET A 761 1.36 -26.22 -31.90
CA MET A 761 0.79 -26.15 -30.56
C MET A 761 -0.75 -26.20 -30.61
N ASP A 762 -1.37 -25.48 -31.53
CA ASP A 762 -2.81 -25.48 -31.73
C ASP A 762 -3.31 -26.87 -32.12
N VAL A 763 -2.70 -27.51 -33.13
CA VAL A 763 -3.07 -28.89 -33.55
C VAL A 763 -2.94 -29.87 -32.37
N ILE A 764 -1.81 -29.84 -31.64
CA ILE A 764 -1.58 -30.70 -30.50
C ILE A 764 -2.62 -30.43 -29.40
N THR A 765 -2.92 -29.15 -29.14
CA THR A 765 -3.91 -28.74 -28.12
C THR A 765 -5.31 -29.27 -28.49
N GLN A 766 -5.71 -29.17 -29.76
CA GLN A 766 -7.01 -29.70 -30.22
C GLN A 766 -7.10 -31.22 -30.07
N ILE A 767 -6.04 -31.96 -30.41
CA ILE A 767 -6.02 -33.41 -30.19
C ILE A 767 -6.10 -33.74 -28.67
N ARG A 768 -5.36 -33.03 -27.83
CA ARG A 768 -5.42 -33.22 -26.38
C ARG A 768 -6.80 -32.89 -25.82
N MET A 769 -7.49 -31.88 -26.35
CA MET A 769 -8.85 -31.51 -25.94
C MET A 769 -9.84 -32.63 -26.29
N VAL A 770 -9.77 -33.20 -27.50
CA VAL A 770 -10.62 -34.31 -27.87
C VAL A 770 -10.36 -35.55 -26.99
N ARG A 771 -9.10 -35.87 -26.71
CA ARG A 771 -8.72 -36.92 -25.78
C ARG A 771 -9.31 -36.74 -24.39
N ALA A 772 -9.24 -35.50 -23.85
CA ALA A 772 -9.79 -35.14 -22.56
C ALA A 772 -11.33 -35.25 -22.55
N GLN A 773 -12.00 -34.78 -23.61
CA GLN A 773 -13.45 -34.82 -23.76
C GLN A 773 -14.01 -36.24 -23.82
N LEU A 774 -13.25 -37.15 -24.44
CA LEU A 774 -13.59 -38.58 -24.51
C LEU A 774 -12.99 -39.41 -23.41
N GLU A 775 -12.44 -38.80 -22.35
CA GLU A 775 -11.81 -39.47 -21.20
C GLU A 775 -10.79 -40.54 -21.61
N ILE A 776 -10.08 -40.34 -22.73
CA ILE A 776 -9.07 -41.28 -23.21
C ILE A 776 -7.88 -41.26 -22.27
N SER A 777 -7.53 -42.43 -21.70
CA SER A 777 -6.40 -42.55 -20.78
C SER A 777 -5.12 -41.87 -21.34
N PRO A 778 -4.35 -41.15 -20.52
CA PRO A 778 -3.06 -40.54 -20.95
C PRO A 778 -2.05 -41.59 -21.49
N ALA A 779 -2.17 -42.83 -21.09
CA ALA A 779 -1.29 -43.89 -21.55
C ALA A 779 -1.69 -44.48 -22.93
N LYS A 780 -2.92 -44.28 -23.40
CA LYS A 780 -3.42 -44.84 -24.64
C LYS A 780 -3.11 -43.89 -25.82
N ASN A 781 -2.55 -44.45 -26.87
CA ASN A 781 -2.30 -43.69 -28.11
C ASN A 781 -3.56 -43.62 -28.98
N VAL A 782 -3.64 -42.64 -29.91
CA VAL A 782 -4.71 -42.49 -30.87
C VAL A 782 -4.15 -42.34 -32.30
N ALA A 783 -4.96 -42.57 -33.33
CA ALA A 783 -4.65 -42.16 -34.69
C ALA A 783 -5.15 -40.72 -34.92
N ALA A 784 -4.53 -39.99 -35.81
CA ALA A 784 -4.99 -38.66 -36.23
C ALA A 784 -4.74 -38.45 -37.73
N LEU A 785 -5.71 -37.85 -38.41
CA LEU A 785 -5.60 -37.41 -39.81
C LEU A 785 -5.78 -35.89 -39.83
N ILE A 786 -4.80 -35.18 -40.39
CA ILE A 786 -4.80 -33.72 -40.47
C ILE A 786 -4.85 -33.28 -41.93
N THR A 787 -5.85 -32.50 -42.25
CA THR A 787 -6.03 -31.98 -43.61
C THR A 787 -6.27 -30.49 -43.61
N SER A 788 -5.82 -29.81 -44.66
CA SER A 788 -6.04 -28.37 -44.90
C SER A 788 -6.05 -28.08 -46.40
N GLY A 789 -6.74 -27.03 -46.81
CA GLY A 789 -6.61 -26.41 -48.11
C GLY A 789 -5.34 -25.58 -48.29
N ASP A 790 -4.65 -25.26 -47.20
CA ASP A 790 -3.37 -24.54 -47.21
C ASP A 790 -2.21 -25.54 -47.32
N GLU A 791 -1.66 -25.63 -48.55
CA GLU A 791 -0.52 -26.54 -48.80
C GLU A 791 0.75 -26.14 -48.02
N ALA A 792 0.97 -24.84 -47.77
CA ALA A 792 2.13 -24.40 -47.02
C ALA A 792 2.04 -24.88 -45.56
N ALA A 793 0.85 -24.78 -44.95
CA ALA A 793 0.58 -25.29 -43.62
C ALA A 793 0.75 -26.82 -43.52
N ILE A 794 0.28 -27.57 -44.53
CA ILE A 794 0.50 -29.04 -44.63
C ILE A 794 2.00 -29.37 -44.73
N ARG A 795 2.74 -28.67 -45.60
CA ARG A 795 4.20 -28.82 -45.72
C ARG A 795 4.88 -28.59 -44.40
N LEU A 796 4.52 -27.51 -43.69
CA LEU A 796 5.08 -27.19 -42.37
C LEU A 796 4.91 -28.36 -41.40
N LEU A 797 3.67 -28.85 -41.17
CA LEU A 797 3.43 -29.92 -40.23
C LEU A 797 4.17 -31.25 -40.58
N LYS A 798 4.38 -31.50 -41.87
CA LYS A 798 5.18 -32.62 -42.36
C LYS A 798 6.68 -32.53 -42.03
N THR A 799 7.22 -31.32 -41.71
CA THR A 799 8.64 -31.17 -41.38
C THR A 799 8.99 -31.80 -40.02
N ARG A 800 8.05 -31.79 -39.07
CA ARG A 800 8.26 -32.27 -37.70
C ARG A 800 7.03 -33.04 -37.17
N PRO A 801 6.60 -34.14 -37.81
CA PRO A 801 5.45 -34.92 -37.36
C PRO A 801 5.64 -35.49 -35.96
N GLY A 802 6.88 -35.71 -35.53
CA GLY A 802 7.24 -36.20 -34.21
C GLY A 802 6.77 -35.28 -33.08
N TYR A 803 6.59 -33.98 -33.30
CA TYR A 803 6.05 -33.08 -32.27
C TYR A 803 4.60 -33.44 -31.95
N ILE A 804 3.76 -33.66 -32.96
CA ILE A 804 2.37 -34.03 -32.80
C ILE A 804 2.26 -35.43 -32.21
N MET A 805 2.98 -36.39 -32.80
CA MET A 805 2.94 -37.79 -32.35
C MET A 805 3.27 -37.93 -30.86
N ARG A 806 4.31 -37.27 -30.44
CA ARG A 806 4.78 -37.37 -29.04
C ARG A 806 3.86 -36.63 -28.07
N LEU A 807 3.61 -35.33 -28.32
CA LEU A 807 2.94 -34.46 -27.38
C LEU A 807 1.43 -34.72 -27.31
N ALA A 808 0.81 -35.17 -28.40
CA ALA A 808 -0.60 -35.54 -28.46
C ALA A 808 -0.84 -37.06 -28.27
N LYS A 809 0.23 -37.86 -28.07
CA LYS A 809 0.12 -39.33 -27.96
C LYS A 809 -0.59 -39.93 -29.19
N VAL A 810 -0.09 -39.60 -30.36
CA VAL A 810 -0.56 -40.11 -31.67
C VAL A 810 0.43 -41.19 -32.13
N GLU A 811 -0.05 -42.41 -32.41
CA GLU A 811 0.78 -43.50 -32.94
C GLU A 811 0.77 -43.56 -34.47
N LYS A 812 -0.35 -43.15 -35.06
CA LYS A 812 -0.49 -43.15 -36.52
C LYS A 812 -0.98 -41.74 -36.95
N LEU A 813 -0.16 -41.03 -37.72
CA LEU A 813 -0.40 -39.66 -38.16
C LEU A 813 -0.35 -39.55 -39.69
N ASP A 814 -1.44 -39.14 -40.25
CA ASP A 814 -1.54 -38.85 -41.69
C ASP A 814 -1.77 -37.34 -41.87
N ILE A 815 -0.89 -36.68 -42.65
CA ILE A 815 -0.99 -35.22 -42.94
C ILE A 815 -1.01 -35.05 -44.44
N ALA A 816 -2.14 -34.65 -45.03
CA ALA A 816 -2.25 -34.35 -46.47
C ALA A 816 -3.44 -33.44 -46.78
N ALA A 817 -3.39 -32.77 -47.92
CA ALA A 817 -4.55 -32.04 -48.44
C ALA A 817 -5.64 -33.02 -48.87
N GLY A 818 -6.92 -32.70 -48.63
CA GLY A 818 -8.06 -33.43 -49.14
C GLY A 818 -8.31 -34.79 -48.50
N LEU A 819 -7.79 -35.06 -47.30
CA LEU A 819 -8.11 -36.32 -46.62
C LEU A 819 -9.60 -36.37 -46.27
N ALA A 820 -10.26 -37.49 -46.60
CA ALA A 820 -11.64 -37.74 -46.24
C ALA A 820 -11.75 -38.10 -44.74
N LYS A 821 -12.84 -37.72 -44.10
CA LYS A 821 -13.14 -38.06 -42.73
C LYS A 821 -13.39 -39.57 -42.61
N PRO A 822 -12.64 -40.30 -41.76
CA PRO A 822 -12.90 -41.72 -41.48
C PRO A 822 -14.23 -41.88 -40.71
N PRO A 823 -14.85 -43.09 -40.80
CA PRO A 823 -16.00 -43.45 -39.96
C PRO A 823 -15.64 -43.32 -38.48
N HIS A 824 -16.61 -42.92 -37.65
CA HIS A 824 -16.46 -42.78 -36.19
C HIS A 824 -15.23 -41.94 -35.77
N ALA A 825 -14.93 -40.89 -36.57
CA ALA A 825 -13.85 -39.96 -36.24
C ALA A 825 -14.41 -38.67 -35.69
N VAL A 826 -13.92 -38.23 -34.50
CA VAL A 826 -14.23 -36.92 -33.91
C VAL A 826 -13.44 -35.86 -34.65
N THR A 827 -14.15 -34.81 -35.08
CA THR A 827 -13.56 -33.68 -35.78
C THR A 827 -13.11 -32.58 -34.78
N ALA A 828 -11.91 -32.10 -34.93
CA ALA A 828 -11.44 -30.88 -34.27
C ALA A 828 -10.96 -29.88 -35.35
N LEU A 829 -11.10 -28.60 -35.06
CA LEU A 829 -10.68 -27.49 -35.93
C LEU A 829 -9.54 -26.74 -35.27
N SER A 830 -8.49 -26.42 -36.03
CA SER A 830 -7.36 -25.62 -35.60
C SER A 830 -6.92 -24.68 -36.71
N GLY A 831 -7.31 -23.40 -36.67
CA GLY A 831 -7.04 -22.47 -37.75
C GLY A 831 -7.58 -23.00 -39.10
N SER A 832 -6.69 -23.25 -40.07
CA SER A 832 -7.03 -23.82 -41.39
C SER A 832 -7.06 -25.36 -41.41
N PHE A 833 -6.77 -26.04 -40.29
CA PHE A 833 -6.71 -27.50 -40.23
C PHE A 833 -8.02 -28.12 -39.75
N ASN A 834 -8.42 -29.18 -40.47
CA ASN A 834 -9.40 -30.17 -39.99
C ASN A 834 -8.61 -31.37 -39.41
N ILE A 835 -8.89 -31.76 -38.22
CA ILE A 835 -8.23 -32.85 -37.51
C ILE A 835 -9.28 -33.90 -37.27
N TYR A 836 -9.08 -35.09 -37.82
CA TYR A 836 -9.96 -36.23 -37.60
C TYR A 836 -9.27 -37.25 -36.70
N ILE A 837 -9.93 -37.63 -35.62
CA ILE A 837 -9.42 -38.60 -34.63
C ILE A 837 -10.35 -39.81 -34.65
N PRO A 838 -9.98 -40.89 -35.33
CA PRO A 838 -10.73 -42.15 -35.28
C PRO A 838 -10.73 -42.71 -33.87
N VAL A 839 -11.91 -42.99 -33.34
CA VAL A 839 -12.07 -43.46 -31.93
C VAL A 839 -12.56 -44.86 -31.80
N GLU A 840 -12.82 -45.55 -32.91
CA GLU A 840 -13.14 -46.98 -32.95
C GLU A 840 -12.00 -47.81 -32.37
N GLY A 841 -12.30 -48.73 -31.45
CA GLY A 841 -11.29 -49.48 -30.70
C GLY A 841 -10.51 -48.67 -29.65
N VAL A 842 -10.69 -47.34 -29.60
CA VAL A 842 -10.10 -46.46 -28.60
C VAL A 842 -11.05 -46.24 -27.42
N VAL A 843 -12.32 -46.01 -27.70
CA VAL A 843 -13.41 -45.87 -26.72
C VAL A 843 -14.54 -46.84 -27.05
N ASP A 844 -15.33 -47.18 -26.03
CA ASP A 844 -16.59 -47.92 -26.22
C ASP A 844 -17.66 -46.93 -26.70
N LEU A 845 -18.00 -46.97 -27.97
CA LEU A 845 -18.84 -45.96 -28.61
C LEU A 845 -20.23 -45.87 -27.98
N ASP A 846 -20.85 -46.99 -27.58
CA ASP A 846 -22.19 -46.97 -27.02
C ASP A 846 -22.17 -46.38 -25.59
N LYS A 847 -21.17 -46.81 -24.81
CA LYS A 847 -20.98 -46.26 -23.47
C LYS A 847 -20.66 -44.75 -23.48
N GLU A 848 -19.86 -44.33 -24.45
CA GLU A 848 -19.48 -42.91 -24.59
C GLU A 848 -20.65 -42.06 -25.04
N ARG A 849 -21.48 -42.52 -25.98
CA ARG A 849 -22.72 -41.86 -26.37
C ARG A 849 -23.66 -41.70 -25.18
N ALA A 850 -23.85 -42.73 -24.38
CA ALA A 850 -24.67 -42.66 -23.18
C ALA A 850 -24.13 -41.66 -22.16
N ARG A 851 -22.80 -41.59 -21.97
CA ARG A 851 -22.16 -40.59 -21.12
C ARG A 851 -22.38 -39.17 -21.62
N ILE A 852 -22.13 -38.92 -22.91
CA ILE A 852 -22.32 -37.60 -23.54
C ILE A 852 -23.77 -37.15 -23.46
N ALA A 853 -24.73 -38.06 -23.69
CA ALA A 853 -26.14 -37.76 -23.55
C ALA A 853 -26.48 -37.29 -22.13
N LYS A 854 -26.04 -38.07 -21.12
CA LYS A 854 -26.24 -37.74 -19.71
C LYS A 854 -25.61 -36.42 -19.31
N GLU A 855 -24.40 -36.11 -19.79
CA GLU A 855 -23.71 -34.85 -19.51
C GLU A 855 -24.39 -33.68 -20.21
N THR A 856 -24.86 -33.86 -21.46
CA THR A 856 -25.63 -32.87 -22.19
C THR A 856 -26.94 -32.53 -21.49
N ASP A 857 -27.67 -33.54 -20.96
CA ASP A 857 -28.90 -33.34 -20.22
C ASP A 857 -28.65 -32.54 -18.93
N LYS A 858 -27.58 -32.86 -18.21
CA LYS A 858 -27.17 -32.13 -16.99
C LYS A 858 -26.83 -30.67 -17.30
N LEU A 859 -25.99 -30.43 -18.32
CA LEU A 859 -25.60 -29.06 -18.69
C LEU A 859 -26.80 -28.27 -19.21
N THR A 860 -27.76 -28.92 -19.88
CA THR A 860 -29.01 -28.29 -20.33
C THR A 860 -29.87 -27.85 -19.15
N ALA A 861 -29.93 -28.66 -18.07
CA ALA A 861 -30.60 -28.27 -16.83
C ALA A 861 -29.88 -27.10 -16.12
N ASP A 862 -28.57 -27.13 -16.08
CA ASP A 862 -27.75 -26.04 -15.49
C ASP A 862 -27.91 -24.73 -16.30
N LEU A 863 -27.98 -24.83 -17.62
CA LEU A 863 -28.24 -23.70 -18.52
C LEU A 863 -29.63 -23.09 -18.26
N ALA A 864 -30.66 -23.93 -18.17
CA ALA A 864 -32.01 -23.47 -17.89
C ALA A 864 -32.11 -22.79 -16.51
N ALA A 865 -31.38 -23.28 -15.52
CA ALA A 865 -31.31 -22.66 -14.20
C ALA A 865 -30.60 -21.29 -14.23
N ALA A 866 -29.51 -21.18 -15.01
CA ALA A 866 -28.80 -19.91 -15.22
C ALA A 866 -29.68 -18.89 -15.96
N ASP A 867 -30.37 -19.33 -17.02
CA ASP A 867 -31.31 -18.50 -17.76
C ASP A 867 -32.47 -17.99 -16.89
N SER A 868 -33.07 -18.85 -16.09
CA SER A 868 -34.14 -18.48 -15.18
C SER A 868 -33.70 -17.40 -14.17
N ARG A 869 -32.44 -17.50 -13.69
CA ARG A 869 -31.87 -16.48 -12.79
C ARG A 869 -31.61 -15.16 -13.51
N LEU A 870 -31.06 -15.18 -14.71
CA LEU A 870 -30.78 -13.98 -15.51
C LEU A 870 -32.06 -13.31 -16.05
N GLN A 871 -33.17 -14.05 -16.23
CA GLN A 871 -34.48 -13.50 -16.59
C GLN A 871 -35.24 -12.90 -15.40
N ASN A 872 -34.80 -13.18 -14.19
CA ASN A 872 -35.45 -12.59 -12.99
C ASN A 872 -34.97 -11.15 -12.79
N GLU A 873 -35.81 -10.18 -13.16
CA GLU A 873 -35.52 -8.75 -13.06
C GLU A 873 -35.16 -8.32 -11.62
N ASN A 874 -35.80 -8.92 -10.60
CA ASN A 874 -35.46 -8.65 -9.22
C ASN A 874 -34.05 -9.12 -8.84
N PHE A 875 -33.63 -10.26 -9.39
CA PHE A 875 -32.26 -10.72 -9.17
C PHE A 875 -31.26 -9.82 -9.88
N VAL A 876 -31.46 -9.54 -11.16
CA VAL A 876 -30.49 -8.74 -11.97
C VAL A 876 -30.38 -7.31 -11.45
N SER A 877 -31.44 -6.71 -10.92
CA SER A 877 -31.45 -5.33 -10.40
C SER A 877 -30.85 -5.19 -8.98
N HIS A 878 -30.90 -6.23 -8.16
CA HIS A 878 -30.50 -6.17 -6.75
C HIS A 878 -29.26 -7.00 -6.39
N ALA A 879 -28.86 -7.97 -7.22
CA ALA A 879 -27.66 -8.76 -6.99
C ALA A 879 -26.38 -7.95 -7.28
N PRO A 880 -25.27 -8.24 -6.60
CA PRO A 880 -23.98 -7.68 -6.94
C PRO A 880 -23.63 -7.93 -8.42
N LYS A 881 -23.08 -6.93 -9.10
CA LYS A 881 -22.72 -7.02 -10.52
C LYS A 881 -21.81 -8.20 -10.87
N ASP A 882 -20.86 -8.49 -9.98
CA ASP A 882 -19.93 -9.62 -10.12
C ASP A 882 -20.64 -10.99 -10.03
N GLU A 883 -21.74 -11.09 -9.31
CA GLU A 883 -22.55 -12.31 -9.25
C GLU A 883 -23.36 -12.53 -10.53
N VAL A 884 -23.92 -11.46 -11.08
CA VAL A 884 -24.61 -11.50 -12.37
C VAL A 884 -23.64 -11.85 -13.49
N GLU A 885 -22.43 -11.27 -13.49
CA GLU A 885 -21.37 -11.56 -14.45
C GLU A 885 -20.91 -13.02 -14.38
N LYS A 886 -20.73 -13.57 -13.19
CA LYS A 886 -20.39 -14.99 -12.97
C LYS A 886 -21.46 -15.93 -13.55
N ILE A 887 -22.74 -15.62 -13.38
CA ILE A 887 -23.80 -16.45 -13.93
C ILE A 887 -23.86 -16.33 -15.46
N THR A 888 -23.62 -15.13 -16.00
CA THR A 888 -23.54 -14.89 -17.44
C THR A 888 -22.40 -15.70 -18.07
N LEU A 889 -21.21 -15.69 -17.45
CA LEU A 889 -20.07 -16.49 -17.91
C LEU A 889 -20.35 -18.00 -17.83
N ARG A 890 -20.97 -18.47 -16.74
CA ARG A 890 -21.37 -19.89 -16.60
C ARG A 890 -22.38 -20.31 -17.66
N LYS A 891 -23.32 -19.43 -18.02
CA LYS A 891 -24.27 -19.67 -19.10
C LYS A 891 -23.54 -19.87 -20.42
N ALA A 892 -22.67 -18.93 -20.79
CA ALA A 892 -21.90 -18.99 -22.03
C ALA A 892 -21.00 -20.25 -22.11
N ASP A 893 -20.36 -20.63 -21.01
CA ASP A 893 -19.55 -21.86 -20.91
C ASP A 893 -20.42 -23.11 -21.09
N ALA A 894 -21.58 -23.19 -20.45
CA ALA A 894 -22.51 -24.31 -20.58
C ALA A 894 -23.03 -24.45 -22.02
N GLU A 895 -23.42 -23.33 -22.70
CA GLU A 895 -23.84 -23.33 -24.11
C GLU A 895 -22.74 -23.86 -25.04
N ASN A 896 -21.52 -23.38 -24.87
CA ASN A 896 -20.40 -23.82 -25.68
C ASN A 896 -20.11 -25.33 -25.49
N ARG A 897 -20.15 -25.81 -24.23
CA ARG A 897 -19.94 -27.23 -23.93
C ARG A 897 -21.05 -28.11 -24.49
N ILE A 898 -22.32 -27.71 -24.40
CA ILE A 898 -23.45 -28.45 -24.97
C ILE A 898 -23.28 -28.56 -26.50
N ASN A 899 -22.98 -27.47 -27.19
CA ASN A 899 -22.79 -27.48 -28.64
C ASN A 899 -21.66 -28.42 -29.03
N ARG A 900 -20.54 -28.36 -28.30
CA ARG A 900 -19.39 -29.22 -28.54
C ARG A 900 -19.70 -30.71 -28.33
N LEU A 901 -20.39 -31.07 -27.26
CA LEU A 901 -20.83 -32.43 -26.96
C LEU A 901 -21.80 -32.95 -28.00
N ARG A 902 -22.70 -32.13 -28.54
CA ARG A 902 -23.60 -32.50 -29.61
C ARG A 902 -22.87 -32.79 -30.93
N GLU A 903 -21.83 -31.98 -31.25
CA GLU A 903 -20.97 -32.25 -32.41
C GLU A 903 -20.25 -33.58 -32.27
N ILE A 904 -19.64 -33.87 -31.10
CA ILE A 904 -18.98 -35.15 -30.84
C ILE A 904 -19.98 -36.31 -30.92
N ALA A 905 -21.17 -36.16 -30.36
CA ALA A 905 -22.20 -37.22 -30.45
C ALA A 905 -22.58 -37.53 -31.88
N LYS A 906 -22.71 -36.47 -32.74
CA LYS A 906 -22.96 -36.62 -34.18
C LYS A 906 -21.80 -37.34 -34.88
N ASP A 907 -20.57 -36.98 -34.56
CA ASP A 907 -19.35 -37.58 -35.10
C ASP A 907 -19.20 -39.06 -34.72
N LEU A 908 -19.63 -39.46 -33.53
CA LEU A 908 -19.65 -40.86 -33.08
C LEU A 908 -20.75 -41.70 -33.75
N LEU A 909 -21.75 -41.10 -34.40
CA LEU A 909 -22.82 -41.75 -35.16
C LEU A 909 -22.45 -41.91 -36.64
N ALA A 910 -21.64 -41.04 -37.17
CA ALA A 910 -21.18 -41.02 -38.57
C ALA A 910 -19.97 -41.94 -38.78
#